data_c8d4b2dfab887f245394c82c1975a095
#
_entry.id   c8d4b2dfab887f245394c82c1975a095
#
_cell.length_a   1.000
_cell.length_b   1.000
_cell.length_c   1.000
_cell.angle_alpha   90.00
_cell.angle_beta   90.00
_cell.angle_gamma   90.00
#
_symmetry.space_group_name_H-M   'P 1'
#
loop_
_entity.id
_entity.type
_entity.pdbx_description
1 polymer ?
#
loop_
_entity_poly.entity_id
_entity_poly.type
_entity_poly.pdbx_seq_one_letter_code
_entity_poly.pdbx_strand_id
1 'polypeptide(L)'
;MLQGMRGAIAWVVLAGSIPAAHAGEPPLLARIFADHVVLQRDRPIDVYGAAGPRDAVTVTLSGTTLATTADAAGRWRVALPALPAGGPFTLTARTKDRQQSVADVLVGDVWLCSGQSNMEWVVRNTLDAGNEALHSANDGIRQVTIPRFAASAPRADFDAALEWKIAGPDTTGDFSAVCYYTARELQKTVKVPMGLVVASWGGTRIETWLSREKLRELGGNDASLDLLAKYSIDRPAAMRQWGEKFQTWWLAQPATKGSQPWKAARGDAPWTAAPSLEKTWEEWGVPALAGYDGMMWYRAHVTLTAAQAKQAATLAIGEVNDVDIAWVNGRAMGSGFGDGEHTYPVPAKLLKAGVNDVVVNVFDMWGTGGLAGPASGRQLRLADGTAVALEGWEYQVPPSGLWAPRAPWEAIAGINILYNGMIAPLGPFGFRGVQWYQGEANAGLDDARRYQAQLQGLFADWRRQFAAPLPFLVVQLANFGALTPGPVDSGWAQLRDAQRRAVAADGNAGIAITIDIGNRDDIHPQNKQDVGKRMARAAKKVVYQESGSGWGAQPLSAKRVDGGVVVTLGDFDGALRVVGAKDPAAFEVCGVDPKSCQFVSALLEGDKVLLERSFDATRVRYCWADSPICNLYDTAGQPVGPFEVAIE
;
A
#
# COMPACT_ATOMS: atom_id res chain seq x y z
N MET A 1 -37.75 11.46 12.49
CA MET A 1 -38.31 10.35 11.69
C MET A 1 -37.78 10.49 10.28
N LEU A 2 -36.78 9.70 9.92
CA LEU A 2 -36.41 9.37 8.55
C LEU A 2 -35.38 8.23 8.68
N GLN A 3 -35.90 7.01 8.57
CA GLN A 3 -35.09 5.78 8.49
C GLN A 3 -34.51 5.70 7.08
N GLY A 4 -33.18 5.71 6.96
CA GLY A 4 -32.47 5.47 5.72
C GLY A 4 -32.29 3.96 5.48
N MET A 5 -32.70 3.53 4.32
CA MET A 5 -32.56 2.16 3.82
C MET A 5 -31.08 1.79 3.63
N ARG A 6 -30.59 0.80 4.36
CA ARG A 6 -29.34 0.11 4.07
C ARG A 6 -29.63 -1.01 3.07
N GLY A 7 -29.20 -0.84 1.83
CA GLY A 7 -29.24 -1.89 0.82
C GLY A 7 -28.05 -2.84 1.01
N ALA A 8 -28.32 -4.05 1.48
CA ALA A 8 -27.35 -5.14 1.45
C ALA A 8 -27.23 -5.67 0.01
N ILE A 9 -26.05 -5.52 -0.59
CA ILE A 9 -25.72 -6.18 -1.86
C ILE A 9 -25.17 -7.57 -1.52
N ALA A 10 -26.02 -8.57 -1.71
CA ALA A 10 -25.61 -9.97 -1.62
C ALA A 10 -24.87 -10.37 -2.90
N TRP A 11 -23.60 -10.69 -2.81
CA TRP A 11 -22.85 -11.34 -3.89
C TRP A 11 -23.14 -12.84 -3.86
N VAL A 12 -23.81 -13.33 -4.87
CA VAL A 12 -23.97 -14.77 -5.11
C VAL A 12 -22.68 -15.28 -5.73
N VAL A 13 -21.85 -15.96 -4.93
CA VAL A 13 -20.70 -16.71 -5.44
C VAL A 13 -21.21 -18.07 -5.90
N LEU A 14 -21.31 -18.26 -7.22
CA LEU A 14 -21.44 -19.57 -7.82
C LEU A 14 -20.12 -20.34 -7.61
N ALA A 15 -20.14 -21.32 -6.74
CA ALA A 15 -19.08 -22.31 -6.59
C ALA A 15 -19.04 -23.21 -7.84
N GLY A 16 -18.35 -22.72 -8.87
CA GLY A 16 -17.91 -23.56 -9.97
C GLY A 16 -16.63 -24.27 -9.55
N SER A 17 -16.65 -25.61 -9.52
CA SER A 17 -15.44 -26.44 -9.49
C SER A 17 -14.53 -25.99 -10.64
N ILE A 18 -13.43 -25.30 -10.32
CA ILE A 18 -12.40 -24.92 -11.29
C ILE A 18 -11.68 -26.24 -11.65
N PRO A 19 -11.80 -26.73 -12.90
CA PRO A 19 -10.94 -27.80 -13.35
C PRO A 19 -9.49 -27.27 -13.27
N ALA A 20 -8.56 -28.14 -12.84
CA ALA A 20 -7.13 -27.85 -12.87
C ALA A 20 -6.82 -27.28 -14.27
N ALA A 21 -6.56 -25.98 -14.34
CA ALA A 21 -6.18 -25.34 -15.58
C ALA A 21 -4.92 -26.06 -16.07
N HIS A 22 -4.99 -26.68 -17.21
CA HIS A 22 -3.81 -27.02 -18.00
C HIS A 22 -3.07 -25.69 -18.12
N ALA A 23 -1.84 -25.63 -17.61
CA ALA A 23 -0.97 -24.48 -17.78
C ALA A 23 -0.76 -24.33 -19.29
N GLY A 24 -1.59 -23.54 -19.95
CA GLY A 24 -1.44 -23.19 -21.35
C GLY A 24 -0.07 -22.52 -21.53
N GLU A 25 0.52 -22.65 -22.70
CA GLU A 25 1.75 -21.95 -23.04
C GLU A 25 1.64 -20.45 -22.64
N PRO A 26 2.70 -19.88 -22.02
CA PRO A 26 2.68 -18.47 -21.67
C PRO A 26 2.43 -17.60 -22.90
N PRO A 27 1.77 -16.44 -22.78
CA PRO A 27 1.52 -15.55 -23.90
C PRO A 27 2.84 -15.09 -24.52
N LEU A 28 2.86 -14.89 -25.84
CA LEU A 28 4.06 -14.48 -26.56
C LEU A 28 4.51 -13.08 -26.12
N LEU A 29 3.58 -12.13 -25.96
CA LEU A 29 3.79 -10.81 -25.36
C LEU A 29 3.46 -10.86 -23.86
N ALA A 30 4.26 -10.24 -22.99
CA ALA A 30 3.92 -10.08 -21.58
C ALA A 30 2.53 -9.41 -21.43
N ARG A 31 1.81 -9.79 -20.39
CA ARG A 31 0.40 -9.44 -20.23
C ARG A 31 0.11 -7.94 -20.11
N ILE A 32 1.11 -7.12 -19.82
CA ILE A 32 0.98 -5.66 -19.85
C ILE A 32 0.69 -5.13 -21.27
N PHE A 33 1.14 -5.85 -22.32
CA PHE A 33 0.85 -5.54 -23.70
C PHE A 33 -0.50 -6.15 -24.08
N ALA A 34 -1.55 -5.40 -23.87
CA ALA A 34 -2.93 -5.73 -24.27
C ALA A 34 -3.51 -4.62 -25.14
N ASP A 35 -4.65 -4.87 -25.78
CA ASP A 35 -5.33 -3.87 -26.59
C ASP A 35 -5.52 -2.57 -25.81
N HIS A 36 -5.41 -1.44 -26.50
CA HIS A 36 -5.46 -0.08 -25.95
C HIS A 36 -4.24 0.33 -25.11
N VAL A 37 -3.16 -0.45 -25.06
CA VAL A 37 -1.94 -0.09 -24.32
C VAL A 37 -1.37 1.26 -24.78
N VAL A 38 -0.83 2.03 -23.84
CA VAL A 38 0.00 3.21 -24.14
C VAL A 38 1.45 2.87 -23.86
N LEU A 39 2.33 3.09 -24.86
CA LEU A 39 3.77 2.90 -24.75
C LEU A 39 4.49 4.23 -24.53
N GLN A 40 5.55 4.25 -23.74
CA GLN A 40 6.28 5.48 -23.41
C GLN A 40 7.01 6.03 -24.64
N ARG A 41 6.70 7.32 -24.99
CA ARG A 41 7.35 8.07 -26.07
C ARG A 41 8.78 8.51 -25.74
N ASP A 42 9.50 8.94 -26.77
CA ASP A 42 10.79 9.64 -26.71
C ASP A 42 11.93 8.82 -26.05
N ARG A 43 11.79 7.51 -25.99
CA ARG A 43 12.81 6.55 -25.52
C ARG A 43 12.65 5.22 -26.23
N PRO A 44 13.68 4.35 -26.25
CA PRO A 44 13.53 2.99 -26.77
C PRO A 44 12.34 2.27 -26.10
N ILE A 45 11.54 1.59 -26.92
CA ILE A 45 10.36 0.85 -26.46
C ILE A 45 10.75 -0.61 -26.27
N ASP A 46 10.85 -1.02 -25.00
CA ASP A 46 11.10 -2.40 -24.64
C ASP A 46 9.84 -3.24 -24.81
N VAL A 47 9.90 -4.24 -25.68
CA VAL A 47 8.87 -5.27 -25.84
C VAL A 47 9.46 -6.61 -25.43
N TYR A 48 8.73 -7.39 -24.63
CA TYR A 48 9.20 -8.62 -24.03
C TYR A 48 8.06 -9.60 -23.82
N GLY A 49 8.42 -10.85 -23.54
CA GLY A 49 7.45 -11.91 -23.30
C GLY A 49 8.10 -13.28 -23.22
N ALA A 50 7.33 -14.34 -23.57
CA ALA A 50 7.78 -15.71 -23.50
C ALA A 50 7.52 -16.49 -24.80
N ALA A 51 8.46 -17.35 -25.18
CA ALA A 51 8.39 -18.25 -26.33
C ALA A 51 9.03 -19.61 -25.96
N GLY A 52 9.10 -20.53 -26.90
CA GLY A 52 9.92 -21.73 -26.71
C GLY A 52 11.40 -21.36 -26.51
N PRO A 53 12.17 -22.15 -25.69
CA PRO A 53 13.59 -21.92 -25.52
C PRO A 53 14.33 -21.86 -26.87
N ARG A 54 15.08 -20.76 -27.08
CA ARG A 54 15.84 -20.48 -28.32
C ARG A 54 14.99 -20.20 -29.56
N ASP A 55 13.68 -19.98 -29.43
CA ASP A 55 12.85 -19.55 -30.54
C ASP A 55 13.28 -18.16 -31.06
N ALA A 56 13.33 -18.04 -32.37
CA ALA A 56 13.46 -16.73 -33.00
C ALA A 56 12.12 -15.99 -32.91
N VAL A 57 12.16 -14.77 -32.38
CA VAL A 57 10.99 -13.90 -32.21
C VAL A 57 11.21 -12.64 -33.03
N THR A 58 10.21 -12.26 -33.82
CA THR A 58 10.16 -10.96 -34.51
C THR A 58 9.08 -10.09 -33.90
N VAL A 59 9.37 -8.80 -33.73
CA VAL A 59 8.44 -7.80 -33.18
C VAL A 59 8.30 -6.66 -34.16
N THR A 60 7.05 -6.30 -34.47
CA THR A 60 6.70 -5.22 -35.42
C THR A 60 5.86 -4.17 -34.71
N LEU A 61 6.24 -2.90 -34.84
CA LEU A 61 5.47 -1.72 -34.38
C LEU A 61 5.74 -0.56 -35.33
N SER A 62 4.70 0.14 -35.77
CA SER A 62 4.82 1.34 -36.61
C SER A 62 5.74 1.15 -37.83
N GLY A 63 5.64 0.00 -38.52
CA GLY A 63 6.46 -0.31 -39.70
C GLY A 63 7.89 -0.79 -39.40
N THR A 64 8.37 -0.69 -38.19
CA THR A 64 9.69 -1.22 -37.76
C THR A 64 9.56 -2.66 -37.29
N THR A 65 10.38 -3.55 -37.87
CA THR A 65 10.47 -4.96 -37.43
C THR A 65 11.88 -5.27 -36.95
N LEU A 66 12.00 -5.79 -35.73
CA LEU A 66 13.24 -6.27 -35.15
C LEU A 66 13.10 -7.74 -34.73
N ALA A 67 14.23 -8.45 -34.73
CA ALA A 67 14.31 -9.84 -34.33
C ALA A 67 15.14 -10.00 -33.05
N THR A 68 14.79 -10.99 -32.26
CA THR A 68 15.53 -11.44 -31.07
C THR A 68 15.42 -12.97 -30.95
N THR A 69 16.12 -13.55 -29.97
CA THR A 69 16.04 -14.98 -29.67
C THR A 69 15.68 -15.16 -28.20
N ALA A 70 14.75 -16.04 -27.89
CA ALA A 70 14.41 -16.40 -26.53
C ALA A 70 15.59 -17.09 -25.81
N ASP A 71 15.79 -16.77 -24.53
CA ASP A 71 16.82 -17.39 -23.68
C ASP A 71 16.49 -18.88 -23.38
N ALA A 72 17.36 -19.56 -22.63
CA ALA A 72 17.15 -20.95 -22.24
C ALA A 72 15.90 -21.17 -21.37
N ALA A 73 15.38 -20.12 -20.73
CA ALA A 73 14.14 -20.14 -19.95
C ALA A 73 12.91 -19.71 -20.78
N GLY A 74 13.09 -19.51 -22.10
CA GLY A 74 12.03 -19.07 -23.00
C GLY A 74 11.69 -17.59 -22.93
N ARG A 75 12.45 -16.75 -22.23
CA ARG A 75 12.20 -15.30 -22.11
C ARG A 75 12.88 -14.56 -23.25
N TRP A 76 12.22 -13.55 -23.76
CA TRP A 76 12.79 -12.71 -24.81
C TRP A 76 12.50 -11.23 -24.56
N ARG A 77 13.34 -10.37 -25.10
CA ARG A 77 13.22 -8.91 -25.08
C ARG A 77 13.81 -8.34 -26.35
N VAL A 78 13.20 -7.26 -26.85
CA VAL A 78 13.72 -6.44 -27.94
C VAL A 78 13.43 -4.96 -27.63
N ALA A 79 14.39 -4.09 -27.89
CA ALA A 79 14.22 -2.64 -27.75
C ALA A 79 13.96 -2.05 -29.15
N LEU A 80 12.73 -1.63 -29.42
CA LEU A 80 12.37 -0.91 -30.64
C LEU A 80 12.86 0.55 -30.55
N PRO A 81 13.09 1.23 -31.68
CA PRO A 81 13.45 2.64 -31.69
C PRO A 81 12.40 3.51 -30.98
N ALA A 82 12.87 4.64 -30.45
CA ALA A 82 11.99 5.66 -29.86
C ALA A 82 10.98 6.16 -30.90
N LEU A 83 9.73 6.34 -30.49
CA LEU A 83 8.67 6.95 -31.29
C LEU A 83 8.19 8.25 -30.62
N PRO A 84 7.81 9.26 -31.42
CA PRO A 84 7.05 10.41 -30.91
C PRO A 84 5.64 9.98 -30.51
N ALA A 85 4.91 10.87 -29.81
CA ALA A 85 3.51 10.64 -29.48
C ALA A 85 2.68 10.43 -30.76
N GLY A 86 1.77 9.45 -30.74
CA GLY A 86 0.94 9.11 -31.89
C GLY A 86 0.21 7.78 -31.78
N GLY A 87 -0.33 7.32 -32.87
CA GLY A 87 -1.14 6.10 -32.97
C GLY A 87 -2.52 6.40 -33.55
N PRO A 88 -3.43 5.42 -33.61
CA PRO A 88 -3.25 4.06 -33.13
C PRO A 88 -2.33 3.20 -34.03
N PHE A 89 -1.55 2.33 -33.39
CA PHE A 89 -0.68 1.35 -34.04
C PHE A 89 -1.14 -0.08 -33.71
N THR A 90 -0.53 -1.06 -34.37
CA THR A 90 -0.61 -2.48 -34.00
C THR A 90 0.78 -2.96 -33.60
N LEU A 91 0.90 -3.56 -32.42
CA LEU A 91 2.09 -4.26 -31.96
C LEU A 91 1.93 -5.75 -32.24
N THR A 92 2.86 -6.36 -32.97
CA THR A 92 2.82 -7.80 -33.30
C THR A 92 4.11 -8.47 -32.89
N ALA A 93 4.02 -9.57 -32.14
CA ALA A 93 5.11 -10.51 -31.92
C ALA A 93 4.83 -11.83 -32.65
N ARG A 94 5.86 -12.43 -33.24
CA ARG A 94 5.74 -13.65 -34.05
C ARG A 94 6.93 -14.58 -33.85
N THR A 95 6.66 -15.87 -33.70
CA THR A 95 7.61 -16.97 -33.88
C THR A 95 7.28 -17.71 -35.17
N LYS A 96 7.98 -18.81 -35.44
CA LYS A 96 7.66 -19.68 -36.57
C LYS A 96 6.20 -20.19 -36.54
N ASP A 97 5.72 -20.54 -35.34
CA ASP A 97 4.47 -21.28 -35.15
C ASP A 97 3.37 -20.46 -34.42
N ARG A 98 3.72 -19.29 -33.88
CA ARG A 98 2.80 -18.46 -33.08
C ARG A 98 2.85 -17.00 -33.51
N GLN A 99 1.71 -16.32 -33.41
CA GLN A 99 1.60 -14.88 -33.55
C GLN A 99 0.64 -14.33 -32.51
N GLN A 100 1.00 -13.22 -31.90
CA GLN A 100 0.14 -12.42 -31.02
C GLN A 100 0.20 -10.96 -31.48
N SER A 101 -0.97 -10.34 -31.63
CA SER A 101 -1.11 -8.93 -31.99
C SER A 101 -1.91 -8.19 -30.94
N VAL A 102 -1.55 -6.96 -30.70
CA VAL A 102 -2.20 -6.00 -29.80
C VAL A 102 -2.63 -4.81 -30.64
N ALA A 103 -3.91 -4.51 -30.60
CA ALA A 103 -4.52 -3.46 -31.42
C ALA A 103 -4.65 -2.12 -30.65
N ASP A 104 -4.87 -1.04 -31.40
CA ASP A 104 -5.12 0.29 -30.86
C ASP A 104 -4.06 0.76 -29.85
N VAL A 105 -2.78 0.53 -30.19
CA VAL A 105 -1.63 0.94 -29.38
C VAL A 105 -1.38 2.44 -29.58
N LEU A 106 -1.33 3.20 -28.49
CA LEU A 106 -0.88 4.59 -28.51
C LEU A 106 0.55 4.72 -28.01
N VAL A 107 1.23 5.75 -28.45
CA VAL A 107 2.52 6.20 -27.92
C VAL A 107 2.30 7.54 -27.25
N GLY A 108 2.67 7.67 -25.99
CA GLY A 108 2.42 8.86 -25.18
C GLY A 108 3.23 8.88 -23.88
N ASP A 109 2.78 9.59 -22.87
CA ASP A 109 3.40 9.60 -21.55
C ASP A 109 2.74 8.56 -20.63
N VAL A 110 3.53 7.64 -20.11
CA VAL A 110 3.04 6.55 -19.24
C VAL A 110 3.44 6.81 -17.80
N TRP A 111 2.48 6.81 -16.90
CA TRP A 111 2.67 7.04 -15.47
C TRP A 111 2.43 5.77 -14.66
N LEU A 112 3.39 5.42 -13.80
CA LEU A 112 3.18 4.41 -12.78
C LEU A 112 2.58 5.08 -11.53
N CYS A 113 1.35 4.73 -11.19
CA CYS A 113 0.63 5.26 -10.04
C CYS A 113 0.60 4.19 -8.95
N SER A 114 1.28 4.41 -7.83
CA SER A 114 1.41 3.41 -6.78
C SER A 114 1.32 4.01 -5.38
N GLY A 115 1.11 3.15 -4.40
CA GLY A 115 0.90 3.53 -3.01
C GLY A 115 -0.19 2.71 -2.34
N GLN A 116 -0.93 3.34 -1.41
CA GLN A 116 -1.99 2.67 -0.68
C GLN A 116 -3.40 3.19 -1.04
N SER A 117 -4.36 3.05 -0.15
CA SER A 117 -5.79 3.30 -0.42
C SER A 117 -6.09 4.67 -1.03
N ASN A 118 -5.38 5.73 -0.67
CA ASN A 118 -5.57 7.05 -1.26
C ASN A 118 -5.12 7.16 -2.72
N MET A 119 -4.16 6.33 -3.18
CA MET A 119 -3.85 6.16 -4.60
C MET A 119 -4.86 5.23 -5.29
N GLU A 120 -5.33 4.23 -4.58
CA GLU A 120 -6.34 3.28 -5.07
C GLU A 120 -7.74 3.90 -5.18
N TRP A 121 -8.03 4.97 -4.43
CA TRP A 121 -9.32 5.65 -4.38
C TRP A 121 -9.82 6.02 -5.77
N VAL A 122 -11.01 5.53 -6.13
CA VAL A 122 -11.54 5.65 -7.48
C VAL A 122 -12.37 6.91 -7.68
N VAL A 123 -12.53 7.35 -8.93
CA VAL A 123 -13.26 8.58 -9.31
C VAL A 123 -14.69 8.58 -8.77
N ARG A 124 -15.40 7.45 -8.78
CA ARG A 124 -16.78 7.34 -8.27
C ARG A 124 -16.93 7.71 -6.79
N ASN A 125 -15.86 7.72 -6.02
CA ASN A 125 -15.84 8.04 -4.59
C ASN A 125 -15.34 9.48 -4.32
N THR A 126 -15.15 10.31 -5.34
CA THR A 126 -14.65 11.67 -5.22
C THR A 126 -15.79 12.70 -5.15
N LEU A 127 -15.44 13.97 -4.94
CA LEU A 127 -16.41 15.05 -5.05
C LEU A 127 -16.97 15.10 -6.47
N ASP A 128 -18.28 15.38 -6.60
CA ASP A 128 -18.98 15.53 -7.89
C ASP A 128 -18.76 14.37 -8.89
N ALA A 129 -18.60 13.15 -8.37
CA ALA A 129 -18.19 11.97 -9.12
C ALA A 129 -19.08 11.66 -10.34
N GLY A 130 -20.40 11.85 -10.22
CA GLY A 130 -21.34 11.60 -11.32
C GLY A 130 -21.10 12.54 -12.52
N ASN A 131 -20.88 13.82 -12.26
CA ASN A 131 -20.57 14.81 -13.28
C ASN A 131 -19.17 14.58 -13.88
N GLU A 132 -18.19 14.25 -13.04
CA GLU A 132 -16.83 13.90 -13.48
C GLU A 132 -16.83 12.69 -14.43
N ALA A 133 -17.58 11.64 -14.13
CA ALA A 133 -17.71 10.46 -14.99
C ALA A 133 -18.45 10.80 -16.31
N LEU A 134 -19.56 11.52 -16.23
CA LEU A 134 -20.36 11.89 -17.40
C LEU A 134 -19.56 12.67 -18.46
N HIS A 135 -18.62 13.52 -18.05
CA HIS A 135 -17.80 14.35 -18.92
C HIS A 135 -16.39 13.82 -19.13
N SER A 136 -16.14 12.53 -18.87
CA SER A 136 -14.81 11.93 -18.89
C SER A 136 -14.36 11.36 -20.24
N ALA A 137 -15.21 11.37 -21.27
CA ALA A 137 -14.89 10.79 -22.58
C ALA A 137 -13.57 11.38 -23.13
N ASN A 138 -12.54 10.53 -23.25
CA ASN A 138 -11.22 10.93 -23.72
C ASN A 138 -10.40 9.72 -24.18
N ASP A 139 -10.35 9.47 -25.48
CA ASP A 139 -9.63 8.35 -26.08
C ASP A 139 -8.10 8.39 -25.84
N GLY A 140 -7.58 9.56 -25.48
CA GLY A 140 -6.18 9.78 -25.18
C GLY A 140 -5.79 9.51 -23.71
N ILE A 141 -6.72 9.16 -22.81
CA ILE A 141 -6.40 8.71 -21.46
C ILE A 141 -6.81 7.25 -21.30
N ARG A 142 -5.87 6.40 -20.91
CA ARG A 142 -6.09 4.97 -20.76
C ARG A 142 -5.48 4.47 -19.47
N GLN A 143 -6.19 3.59 -18.76
CA GLN A 143 -5.73 3.00 -17.52
C GLN A 143 -5.75 1.48 -17.56
N VAL A 144 -4.70 0.88 -17.03
CA VAL A 144 -4.67 -0.52 -16.59
C VAL A 144 -4.49 -0.57 -15.07
N THR A 145 -5.31 -1.37 -14.40
CA THR A 145 -5.17 -1.63 -12.98
C THR A 145 -4.51 -3.00 -12.78
N ILE A 146 -3.37 -2.99 -12.11
CA ILE A 146 -2.64 -4.21 -11.78
C ILE A 146 -3.38 -4.95 -10.65
N PRO A 147 -3.73 -6.23 -10.85
CA PRO A 147 -4.38 -7.03 -9.83
C PRO A 147 -3.53 -7.10 -8.55
N ARG A 148 -4.19 -7.01 -7.40
CA ARG A 148 -3.54 -7.17 -6.11
C ARG A 148 -2.98 -8.60 -5.96
N PHE A 149 -1.68 -8.71 -5.86
CA PHE A 149 -1.01 -9.99 -5.69
C PHE A 149 0.24 -9.85 -4.82
N ALA A 150 0.25 -10.58 -3.70
CA ALA A 150 1.39 -10.68 -2.80
C ALA A 150 2.21 -11.93 -3.13
N ALA A 151 3.49 -11.78 -3.44
CA ALA A 151 4.37 -12.88 -3.81
C ALA A 151 5.62 -12.95 -2.93
N SER A 152 5.97 -14.14 -2.46
CA SER A 152 7.19 -14.35 -1.66
C SER A 152 8.50 -14.31 -2.47
N ALA A 153 8.40 -14.36 -3.81
CA ALA A 153 9.52 -14.24 -4.76
C ALA A 153 9.08 -13.38 -5.97
N PRO A 154 10.02 -12.69 -6.65
CA PRO A 154 9.71 -11.89 -7.82
C PRO A 154 9.06 -12.71 -8.93
N ARG A 155 7.96 -12.19 -9.49
CA ARG A 155 7.27 -12.81 -10.63
C ARG A 155 7.79 -12.23 -11.94
N ALA A 156 7.82 -13.07 -12.97
CA ALA A 156 8.28 -12.65 -14.30
C ALA A 156 7.18 -12.01 -15.15
N ASP A 157 5.91 -12.33 -14.88
CA ASP A 157 4.71 -11.79 -15.52
C ASP A 157 3.51 -11.95 -14.57
N PHE A 158 2.39 -11.35 -14.92
CA PHE A 158 1.12 -11.50 -14.20
C PHE A 158 0.46 -12.85 -14.49
N ASP A 159 -0.40 -13.33 -13.59
CA ASP A 159 -1.11 -14.61 -13.78
C ASP A 159 -2.34 -14.47 -14.70
N ALA A 160 -3.04 -13.35 -14.61
CA ALA A 160 -4.23 -13.04 -15.40
C ALA A 160 -3.94 -12.06 -16.53
N ALA A 161 -4.75 -12.08 -17.57
CA ALA A 161 -4.75 -11.04 -18.61
C ALA A 161 -5.05 -9.67 -17.99
N LEU A 162 -4.36 -8.65 -18.47
CA LEU A 162 -4.61 -7.25 -18.11
C LEU A 162 -5.48 -6.58 -19.15
N GLU A 163 -6.29 -5.62 -18.72
CA GLU A 163 -7.20 -4.86 -19.58
C GLU A 163 -6.91 -3.37 -19.44
N TRP A 164 -6.50 -2.73 -20.55
CA TRP A 164 -6.43 -1.28 -20.64
C TRP A 164 -7.79 -0.72 -20.99
N LYS A 165 -8.31 0.14 -20.15
CA LYS A 165 -9.60 0.81 -20.33
C LYS A 165 -9.41 2.25 -20.81
N ILE A 166 -10.18 2.64 -21.81
CA ILE A 166 -10.23 4.02 -22.32
C ILE A 166 -11.11 4.84 -21.38
N ALA A 167 -10.73 6.08 -21.10
CA ALA A 167 -11.52 6.97 -20.26
C ALA A 167 -12.85 7.33 -20.92
N GLY A 168 -13.94 7.12 -20.22
CA GLY A 168 -15.29 7.40 -20.67
C GLY A 168 -16.31 7.25 -19.53
N PRO A 169 -17.57 7.65 -19.75
CA PRO A 169 -18.61 7.63 -18.71
C PRO A 169 -18.76 6.28 -18.01
N ASP A 170 -18.60 5.19 -18.75
CA ASP A 170 -18.78 3.83 -18.23
C ASP A 170 -17.52 3.24 -17.56
N THR A 171 -16.35 3.83 -17.77
CA THR A 171 -15.07 3.27 -17.31
C THR A 171 -14.36 4.14 -16.27
N THR A 172 -14.40 5.46 -16.43
CA THR A 172 -13.62 6.40 -15.60
C THR A 172 -14.01 6.34 -14.11
N GLY A 173 -15.26 5.98 -13.81
CA GLY A 173 -15.70 5.79 -12.43
C GLY A 173 -14.81 4.83 -11.62
N ASP A 174 -14.16 3.86 -12.28
CA ASP A 174 -13.27 2.85 -11.70
C ASP A 174 -11.78 3.22 -11.77
N PHE A 175 -11.43 4.34 -12.39
CA PHE A 175 -10.04 4.77 -12.48
C PHE A 175 -9.54 5.33 -11.14
N SER A 176 -8.25 5.14 -10.86
CA SER A 176 -7.58 5.86 -9.77
C SER A 176 -7.79 7.36 -9.94
N ALA A 177 -8.45 7.99 -8.98
CA ALA A 177 -8.83 9.39 -9.08
C ALA A 177 -7.61 10.31 -9.19
N VAL A 178 -6.61 10.12 -8.33
CA VAL A 178 -5.38 10.95 -8.34
C VAL A 178 -4.67 10.82 -9.67
N CYS A 179 -4.50 9.59 -10.16
CA CYS A 179 -3.82 9.31 -11.42
C CYS A 179 -4.57 9.91 -12.61
N TYR A 180 -5.90 9.72 -12.68
CA TYR A 180 -6.77 10.24 -13.71
C TYR A 180 -6.81 11.77 -13.74
N TYR A 181 -7.05 12.41 -12.59
CA TYR A 181 -7.09 13.87 -12.51
C TYR A 181 -5.75 14.52 -12.83
N THR A 182 -4.64 13.89 -12.45
CA THR A 182 -3.29 14.34 -12.85
C THR A 182 -3.12 14.29 -14.36
N ALA A 183 -3.47 13.18 -15.00
CA ALA A 183 -3.36 13.02 -16.45
C ALA A 183 -4.26 14.00 -17.20
N ARG A 184 -5.51 14.15 -16.77
CA ARG A 184 -6.46 15.11 -17.35
C ARG A 184 -5.95 16.55 -17.25
N GLU A 185 -5.36 16.92 -16.12
CA GLU A 185 -4.80 18.26 -15.92
C GLU A 185 -3.55 18.49 -16.78
N LEU A 186 -2.68 17.49 -16.92
CA LEU A 186 -1.50 17.54 -17.77
C LEU A 186 -1.86 17.67 -19.26
N GLN A 187 -2.88 16.97 -19.73
CA GLN A 187 -3.29 17.04 -21.14
C GLN A 187 -3.75 18.43 -21.59
N LYS A 188 -4.11 19.33 -20.66
CA LYS A 188 -4.44 20.72 -21.02
C LYS A 188 -3.27 21.44 -21.70
N THR A 189 -2.04 21.09 -21.33
CA THR A 189 -0.81 21.71 -21.86
C THR A 189 0.05 20.75 -22.65
N VAL A 190 0.24 19.52 -22.20
CA VAL A 190 1.14 18.52 -22.81
C VAL A 190 0.57 17.93 -24.10
N LYS A 191 -0.76 17.75 -24.20
CA LYS A 191 -1.50 17.33 -25.41
C LYS A 191 -1.00 16.04 -26.08
N VAL A 192 -0.62 15.04 -25.30
CA VAL A 192 -0.25 13.70 -25.76
C VAL A 192 -1.12 12.64 -25.10
N PRO A 193 -1.19 11.43 -25.66
CA PRO A 193 -1.82 10.30 -24.97
C PRO A 193 -1.19 10.06 -23.60
N MET A 194 -2.02 9.67 -22.62
CA MET A 194 -1.63 9.36 -21.24
C MET A 194 -1.98 7.91 -20.92
N GLY A 195 -0.97 7.10 -20.61
CA GLY A 195 -1.14 5.75 -20.08
C GLY A 195 -0.98 5.74 -18.56
N LEU A 196 -1.92 5.13 -17.85
CA LEU A 196 -1.94 5.06 -16.40
C LEU A 196 -1.83 3.59 -15.97
N VAL A 197 -0.70 3.22 -15.40
CA VAL A 197 -0.49 1.89 -14.83
C VAL A 197 -0.67 2.02 -13.32
N VAL A 198 -1.77 1.51 -12.79
CA VAL A 198 -2.12 1.64 -11.37
C VAL A 198 -1.77 0.36 -10.64
N ALA A 199 -0.76 0.42 -9.77
CA ALA A 199 -0.31 -0.66 -8.90
C ALA A 199 -0.37 -0.17 -7.45
N SER A 200 -1.54 -0.25 -6.81
CA SER A 200 -1.80 0.22 -5.45
C SER A 200 -2.59 -0.78 -4.64
N TRP A 201 -2.43 -0.74 -3.31
CA TRP A 201 -3.16 -1.60 -2.39
C TRP A 201 -3.35 -0.92 -1.04
N GLY A 202 -4.60 -0.76 -0.60
CA GLY A 202 -4.96 -0.11 0.66
C GLY A 202 -4.33 -0.73 1.90
N GLY A 203 -4.02 0.11 2.90
CA GLY A 203 -3.44 -0.32 4.18
C GLY A 203 -1.97 -0.73 4.14
N THR A 204 -1.29 -0.63 2.99
CA THR A 204 0.07 -1.18 2.81
C THR A 204 1.17 -0.25 3.29
N ARG A 205 2.17 -0.82 3.93
CA ARG A 205 3.40 -0.15 4.36
C ARG A 205 4.39 -0.02 3.20
N ILE A 206 5.28 0.99 3.24
CA ILE A 206 6.28 1.21 2.18
C ILE A 206 7.23 0.00 2.01
N GLU A 207 7.52 -0.74 3.07
CA GLU A 207 8.42 -1.90 3.06
C GLU A 207 7.93 -3.03 2.13
N THR A 208 6.63 -3.13 1.88
CA THR A 208 6.06 -4.14 0.99
C THR A 208 6.42 -3.89 -0.48
N TRP A 209 6.68 -2.60 -0.82
CA TRP A 209 6.94 -2.09 -2.18
C TRP A 209 8.43 -1.99 -2.54
N LEU A 210 9.32 -2.32 -1.61
CA LEU A 210 10.78 -2.31 -1.79
C LEU A 210 11.30 -3.69 -2.18
N SER A 211 12.33 -3.72 -3.04
CA SER A 211 13.03 -4.97 -3.35
C SER A 211 13.76 -5.54 -2.12
N ARG A 212 14.04 -6.84 -2.15
CA ARG A 212 14.85 -7.51 -1.12
C ARG A 212 16.21 -6.83 -0.93
N GLU A 213 16.85 -6.48 -2.03
CA GLU A 213 18.17 -5.84 -2.06
C GLU A 213 18.11 -4.49 -1.35
N LYS A 214 17.11 -3.69 -1.68
CA LYS A 214 16.93 -2.37 -1.04
C LYS A 214 16.61 -2.46 0.43
N LEU A 215 15.76 -3.39 0.85
CA LEU A 215 15.46 -3.61 2.25
C LEU A 215 16.69 -4.04 3.06
N ARG A 216 17.59 -4.82 2.48
CA ARG A 216 18.89 -5.16 3.11
C ARG A 216 19.82 -3.95 3.22
N GLU A 217 19.90 -3.13 2.17
CA GLU A 217 20.68 -1.87 2.19
C GLU A 217 20.19 -0.91 3.28
N LEU A 218 18.88 -0.82 3.50
CA LEU A 218 18.28 -0.01 4.56
C LEU A 218 18.48 -0.59 5.97
N GLY A 219 18.77 -1.89 6.07
CA GLY A 219 19.02 -2.59 7.33
C GLY A 219 17.77 -2.89 8.16
N GLY A 220 17.94 -3.71 9.18
CA GLY A 220 16.89 -4.05 10.15
C GLY A 220 15.85 -5.06 9.66
N ASN A 221 15.93 -5.54 8.41
CA ASN A 221 14.94 -6.42 7.80
C ASN A 221 15.43 -7.85 7.54
N ASP A 222 16.71 -8.16 7.79
CA ASP A 222 17.34 -9.42 7.37
C ASP A 222 16.61 -10.65 7.87
N ALA A 223 16.27 -10.71 9.14
CA ALA A 223 15.58 -11.84 9.74
C ALA A 223 14.18 -12.09 9.14
N SER A 224 13.49 -11.03 8.70
CA SER A 224 12.18 -11.12 8.04
C SER A 224 12.32 -11.52 6.58
N LEU A 225 13.34 -10.99 5.89
CA LEU A 225 13.68 -11.37 4.51
C LEU A 225 14.11 -12.84 4.40
N ASP A 226 14.90 -13.33 5.36
CA ASP A 226 15.33 -14.74 5.41
C ASP A 226 14.15 -15.67 5.69
N LEU A 227 13.23 -15.24 6.57
CA LEU A 227 12.00 -15.99 6.83
C LEU A 227 11.07 -16.00 5.61
N LEU A 228 10.94 -14.88 4.87
CA LEU A 228 10.19 -14.82 3.61
C LEU A 228 10.83 -15.71 2.53
N ALA A 229 12.16 -15.73 2.44
CA ALA A 229 12.87 -16.63 1.53
C ALA A 229 12.60 -18.10 1.87
N LYS A 230 12.62 -18.44 3.16
CA LYS A 230 12.27 -19.78 3.61
C LYS A 230 10.81 -20.12 3.29
N TYR A 231 9.90 -19.17 3.43
CA TYR A 231 8.49 -19.36 3.08
C TYR A 231 8.27 -19.69 1.60
N SER A 232 9.09 -19.15 0.69
CA SER A 232 9.00 -19.47 -0.73
C SER A 232 9.50 -20.89 -1.08
N ILE A 233 10.30 -21.53 -0.21
CA ILE A 233 10.91 -22.85 -0.43
C ILE A 233 10.23 -23.94 0.40
N ASP A 234 10.04 -23.69 1.70
CA ASP A 234 9.41 -24.60 2.68
C ASP A 234 8.43 -23.80 3.55
N ARG A 235 7.24 -23.58 2.97
CA ARG A 235 6.17 -22.81 3.62
C ARG A 235 5.83 -23.35 5.01
N PRO A 236 5.61 -24.66 5.23
CA PRO A 236 5.34 -25.19 6.57
C PRO A 236 6.45 -24.92 7.60
N ALA A 237 7.72 -25.02 7.20
CA ALA A 237 8.81 -24.74 8.12
C ALA A 237 8.93 -23.24 8.46
N ALA A 238 8.69 -22.35 7.49
CA ALA A 238 8.65 -20.92 7.74
C ALA A 238 7.50 -20.51 8.67
N MET A 239 6.31 -21.09 8.46
CA MET A 239 5.14 -20.85 9.30
C MET A 239 5.36 -21.29 10.75
N ARG A 240 5.99 -22.46 10.97
CA ARG A 240 6.37 -22.91 12.33
C ARG A 240 7.36 -21.94 12.98
N GLN A 241 8.38 -21.53 12.26
CA GLN A 241 9.38 -20.56 12.75
C GLN A 241 8.73 -19.20 13.08
N TRP A 242 7.75 -18.78 12.30
CA TRP A 242 6.97 -17.58 12.59
C TRP A 242 6.17 -17.73 13.89
N GLY A 243 5.47 -18.85 14.06
CA GLY A 243 4.76 -19.13 15.30
C GLY A 243 5.67 -19.14 16.53
N GLU A 244 6.91 -19.65 16.44
CA GLU A 244 7.91 -19.58 17.51
C GLU A 244 8.33 -18.14 17.81
N LYS A 245 8.48 -17.30 16.77
CA LYS A 245 8.73 -15.85 16.95
C LYS A 245 7.57 -15.16 17.65
N PHE A 246 6.34 -15.44 17.24
CA PHE A 246 5.15 -14.90 17.89
C PHE A 246 5.07 -15.33 19.37
N GLN A 247 5.33 -16.60 19.68
CA GLN A 247 5.35 -17.09 21.06
C GLN A 247 6.44 -16.37 21.89
N THR A 248 7.62 -16.15 21.34
CA THR A 248 8.71 -15.41 21.98
C THR A 248 8.30 -13.96 22.27
N TRP A 249 7.71 -13.30 21.27
CA TRP A 249 7.18 -11.95 21.43
C TRP A 249 6.10 -11.89 22.53
N TRP A 250 5.14 -12.82 22.51
CA TRP A 250 4.07 -12.89 23.50
C TRP A 250 4.61 -13.02 24.92
N LEU A 251 5.54 -13.95 25.13
CA LEU A 251 6.16 -14.18 26.45
C LEU A 251 6.99 -12.98 26.95
N ALA A 252 7.48 -12.15 26.05
CA ALA A 252 8.21 -10.93 26.38
C ALA A 252 7.28 -9.77 26.82
N GLN A 253 5.95 -9.90 26.62
CA GLN A 253 5.00 -8.86 27.03
C GLN A 253 4.67 -8.98 28.51
N PRO A 254 4.98 -7.98 29.37
CA PRO A 254 4.70 -8.06 30.80
C PRO A 254 3.22 -8.29 31.13
N ALA A 255 2.32 -7.74 30.29
CA ALA A 255 0.88 -7.84 30.47
C ALA A 255 0.36 -9.28 30.38
N THR A 256 1.04 -10.19 29.65
CA THR A 256 0.63 -11.58 29.48
C THR A 256 0.98 -12.47 30.70
N LYS A 257 1.80 -11.96 31.62
CA LYS A 257 2.26 -12.66 32.85
C LYS A 257 2.79 -14.06 32.56
N GLY A 258 3.39 -14.28 31.39
CA GLY A 258 3.95 -15.57 30.98
C GLY A 258 2.92 -16.64 30.60
N SER A 259 1.64 -16.28 30.39
CA SER A 259 0.61 -17.20 29.92
C SER A 259 0.98 -17.80 28.55
N GLN A 260 0.53 -19.02 28.30
CA GLN A 260 0.81 -19.76 27.07
C GLN A 260 -0.49 -20.33 26.46
N PRO A 261 -1.38 -19.48 25.92
CA PRO A 261 -2.69 -19.91 25.43
C PRO A 261 -2.62 -21.02 24.38
N TRP A 262 -1.59 -21.05 23.54
CA TRP A 262 -1.38 -22.09 22.51
C TRP A 262 -1.22 -23.52 23.05
N LYS A 263 -0.99 -23.68 24.35
CA LYS A 263 -0.95 -25.00 25.00
C LYS A 263 -2.34 -25.54 25.36
N ALA A 264 -3.38 -24.76 25.12
CA ALA A 264 -4.77 -25.06 25.47
C ALA A 264 -5.02 -25.41 26.95
N ALA A 265 -3.98 -25.32 27.79
CA ALA A 265 -4.11 -25.59 29.22
C ALA A 265 -5.11 -24.62 29.86
N ARG A 266 -5.87 -25.11 30.83
CA ARG A 266 -6.66 -24.26 31.73
C ARG A 266 -5.68 -23.57 32.66
N GLY A 267 -5.26 -22.36 32.27
CA GLY A 267 -4.31 -21.53 33.03
C GLY A 267 -5.03 -20.49 33.88
N ASP A 268 -4.27 -19.49 34.31
CA ASP A 268 -4.70 -18.47 35.28
C ASP A 268 -5.80 -17.51 34.77
N ALA A 269 -6.09 -17.48 33.48
CA ALA A 269 -7.18 -16.72 32.89
C ALA A 269 -8.29 -17.65 32.38
N PRO A 270 -9.57 -17.36 32.71
CA PRO A 270 -10.68 -18.22 32.34
C PRO A 270 -10.93 -18.21 30.84
N TRP A 271 -11.19 -19.39 30.28
CA TRP A 271 -11.77 -19.56 28.97
C TRP A 271 -13.30 -19.52 29.08
N THR A 272 -13.96 -18.84 28.19
CA THR A 272 -15.42 -18.68 28.16
C THR A 272 -15.96 -19.34 26.90
N ALA A 273 -17.10 -20.06 27.01
CA ALA A 273 -17.73 -20.66 25.83
C ALA A 273 -18.07 -19.57 24.78
N ALA A 274 -17.67 -19.80 23.54
CA ALA A 274 -17.97 -18.87 22.45
C ALA A 274 -19.48 -18.90 22.15
N PRO A 275 -20.19 -17.76 22.15
CA PRO A 275 -21.64 -17.72 21.94
C PRO A 275 -22.05 -18.22 20.55
N SER A 276 -21.32 -17.81 19.52
CA SER A 276 -21.49 -18.24 18.13
C SER A 276 -20.25 -17.92 17.32
N LEU A 277 -19.83 -18.83 16.44
CA LEU A 277 -18.76 -18.55 15.46
C LEU A 277 -19.32 -18.35 14.03
N GLU A 278 -20.62 -18.22 13.87
CA GLU A 278 -21.27 -17.81 12.62
C GLU A 278 -21.42 -16.27 12.54
N LYS A 279 -21.09 -15.60 13.65
CA LYS A 279 -21.17 -14.15 13.85
C LYS A 279 -19.84 -13.60 14.31
N THR A 280 -19.60 -12.34 14.01
CA THR A 280 -18.45 -11.60 14.55
C THR A 280 -18.63 -11.38 16.06
N TRP A 281 -17.56 -11.12 16.80
CA TRP A 281 -17.65 -10.97 18.25
C TRP A 281 -18.43 -9.72 18.70
N GLU A 282 -18.53 -8.69 17.84
CA GLU A 282 -19.39 -7.51 18.08
C GLU A 282 -20.88 -7.90 18.15
N GLU A 283 -21.27 -8.92 17.39
CA GLU A 283 -22.64 -9.41 17.32
C GLU A 283 -22.99 -10.43 18.43
N TRP A 284 -22.03 -10.78 19.30
CA TRP A 284 -22.26 -11.74 20.39
C TRP A 284 -23.13 -11.19 21.52
N GLY A 285 -23.40 -9.88 21.54
CA GLY A 285 -24.16 -9.23 22.62
C GLY A 285 -23.35 -9.09 23.93
N VAL A 286 -22.03 -9.23 23.88
CA VAL A 286 -21.11 -8.99 24.99
C VAL A 286 -20.71 -7.52 24.97
N PRO A 287 -21.13 -6.68 25.94
CA PRO A 287 -20.93 -5.23 25.85
C PRO A 287 -19.47 -4.80 25.67
N ALA A 288 -18.53 -5.54 26.25
CA ALA A 288 -17.10 -5.26 26.14
C ALA A 288 -16.51 -5.54 24.73
N LEU A 289 -17.24 -6.24 23.87
CA LEU A 289 -16.82 -6.62 22.52
C LEU A 289 -17.55 -5.85 21.42
N ALA A 290 -18.52 -4.99 21.74
CA ALA A 290 -19.38 -4.31 20.78
C ALA A 290 -18.65 -3.34 19.81
N GLY A 291 -17.38 -3.08 20.02
CA GLY A 291 -16.49 -2.28 19.16
C GLY A 291 -15.06 -2.56 19.54
N TYR A 292 -14.75 -3.83 19.72
CA TYR A 292 -13.44 -4.27 20.18
C TYR A 292 -12.54 -4.58 18.99
N ASP A 293 -11.57 -3.72 18.74
CA ASP A 293 -10.43 -4.00 17.88
C ASP A 293 -9.28 -4.53 18.76
N GLY A 294 -8.68 -5.66 18.36
CA GLY A 294 -7.61 -6.26 19.13
C GLY A 294 -7.46 -7.76 18.95
N MET A 295 -6.76 -8.40 19.88
CA MET A 295 -6.53 -9.84 19.83
C MET A 295 -7.59 -10.62 20.59
N MET A 296 -7.94 -11.79 20.05
CA MET A 296 -8.74 -12.79 20.74
C MET A 296 -8.14 -14.18 20.57
N TRP A 297 -8.06 -14.92 21.64
CA TRP A 297 -7.67 -16.33 21.62
C TRP A 297 -8.92 -17.20 21.56
N TYR A 298 -8.88 -18.20 20.69
CA TYR A 298 -9.86 -19.25 20.61
C TYR A 298 -9.21 -20.60 20.88
N ARG A 299 -9.94 -21.53 21.48
CA ARG A 299 -9.56 -22.94 21.55
C ARG A 299 -10.74 -23.83 21.20
N ALA A 300 -10.41 -24.97 20.61
CA ALA A 300 -11.32 -26.05 20.29
C ALA A 300 -10.57 -27.38 20.40
N HIS A 301 -11.29 -28.48 20.19
CA HIS A 301 -10.67 -29.79 20.12
C HIS A 301 -11.26 -30.62 18.98
N VAL A 302 -10.51 -31.64 18.57
CA VAL A 302 -10.94 -32.66 17.64
C VAL A 302 -10.57 -34.03 18.18
N THR A 303 -11.50 -34.98 18.17
CA THR A 303 -11.26 -36.36 18.65
C THR A 303 -11.02 -37.29 17.47
N LEU A 304 -9.87 -37.93 17.44
CA LEU A 304 -9.45 -38.82 16.36
C LEU A 304 -9.33 -40.26 16.82
N THR A 305 -9.71 -41.20 15.97
CA THR A 305 -9.39 -42.60 16.11
C THR A 305 -7.89 -42.85 15.88
N ALA A 306 -7.41 -44.03 16.28
CA ALA A 306 -6.00 -44.41 16.04
C ALA A 306 -5.63 -44.51 14.54
N ALA A 307 -6.59 -44.80 13.67
CA ALA A 307 -6.39 -44.82 12.23
C ALA A 307 -6.32 -43.42 11.63
N GLN A 308 -7.20 -42.52 12.06
CA GLN A 308 -7.24 -41.13 11.64
C GLN A 308 -5.97 -40.36 12.05
N ALA A 309 -5.48 -40.58 13.27
CA ALA A 309 -4.28 -39.91 13.78
C ALA A 309 -2.97 -40.27 13.04
N LYS A 310 -2.97 -41.33 12.22
CA LYS A 310 -1.84 -41.71 11.37
C LYS A 310 -1.79 -40.99 10.04
N GLN A 311 -2.81 -40.23 9.70
CA GLN A 311 -2.93 -39.51 8.44
C GLN A 311 -2.44 -38.07 8.57
N ALA A 312 -1.85 -37.53 7.50
CA ALA A 312 -1.69 -36.09 7.36
C ALA A 312 -3.08 -35.43 7.23
N ALA A 313 -3.18 -34.19 7.63
CA ALA A 313 -4.44 -33.46 7.60
C ALA A 313 -4.25 -32.00 7.16
N THR A 314 -5.35 -31.35 6.84
CA THR A 314 -5.45 -29.89 6.69
C THR A 314 -6.39 -29.37 7.76
N LEU A 315 -5.90 -28.50 8.63
CA LEU A 315 -6.72 -27.74 9.56
C LEU A 315 -7.39 -26.60 8.77
N ALA A 316 -8.70 -26.58 8.73
CA ALA A 316 -9.52 -25.47 8.28
C ALA A 316 -10.12 -24.80 9.52
N ILE A 317 -9.93 -23.49 9.65
CA ILE A 317 -10.42 -22.71 10.79
C ILE A 317 -11.62 -21.82 10.46
N GLY A 318 -12.09 -21.87 9.21
CA GLY A 318 -13.17 -21.04 8.69
C GLY A 318 -12.70 -19.69 8.19
N GLU A 319 -13.62 -18.77 8.06
CA GLU A 319 -13.35 -17.39 7.68
C GLU A 319 -12.78 -16.65 8.89
N VAL A 320 -11.75 -15.86 8.66
CA VAL A 320 -11.09 -15.05 9.69
C VAL A 320 -11.12 -13.61 9.24
N ASN A 321 -11.44 -12.71 10.14
CA ASN A 321 -11.30 -11.29 9.87
C ASN A 321 -9.96 -10.80 10.40
N ASP A 322 -9.19 -10.21 9.49
CA ASP A 322 -7.83 -9.72 9.44
C ASP A 322 -6.77 -10.81 9.56
N VAL A 323 -6.23 -11.08 10.72
CA VAL A 323 -5.02 -11.92 10.91
C VAL A 323 -5.28 -13.06 11.85
N ASP A 324 -4.75 -14.23 11.52
CA ASP A 324 -4.71 -15.34 12.46
C ASP A 324 -3.34 -15.99 12.59
N ILE A 325 -3.18 -16.72 13.68
CA ILE A 325 -2.17 -17.75 13.86
C ILE A 325 -2.84 -18.96 14.50
N ALA A 326 -2.62 -20.17 13.93
CA ALA A 326 -3.21 -21.40 14.40
C ALA A 326 -2.16 -22.39 14.96
N TRP A 327 -2.54 -23.11 16.02
CA TRP A 327 -1.74 -24.16 16.66
C TRP A 327 -2.53 -25.46 16.74
N VAL A 328 -1.81 -26.57 16.63
CA VAL A 328 -2.32 -27.92 16.93
C VAL A 328 -1.40 -28.57 17.96
N ASN A 329 -1.96 -29.05 19.07
CA ASN A 329 -1.20 -29.66 20.17
C ASN A 329 0.02 -28.81 20.62
N GLY A 330 -0.16 -27.48 20.70
CA GLY A 330 0.85 -26.51 21.15
C GLY A 330 1.89 -26.12 20.10
N ARG A 331 1.82 -26.65 18.87
CA ARG A 331 2.72 -26.29 17.77
C ARG A 331 2.03 -25.41 16.74
N ALA A 332 2.69 -24.35 16.30
CA ALA A 332 2.19 -23.45 15.28
C ALA A 332 2.09 -24.14 13.91
N MET A 333 0.96 -23.98 13.24
CA MET A 333 0.66 -24.53 11.92
C MET A 333 0.80 -23.50 10.82
N GLY A 334 0.28 -22.29 11.05
CA GLY A 334 0.28 -21.24 10.05
C GLY A 334 -0.20 -19.91 10.57
N SER A 335 -0.10 -18.91 9.70
CA SER A 335 -0.64 -17.56 9.88
C SER A 335 -1.18 -17.08 8.54
N GLY A 336 -2.37 -16.51 8.53
CA GLY A 336 -3.05 -15.95 7.38
C GLY A 336 -3.42 -14.49 7.58
N PHE A 337 -3.83 -13.84 6.48
CA PHE A 337 -4.35 -12.49 6.46
C PHE A 337 -5.42 -12.36 5.37
N GLY A 338 -6.47 -11.59 5.66
CA GLY A 338 -7.56 -11.25 4.75
C GLY A 338 -8.77 -12.14 4.91
N ASP A 339 -9.84 -11.77 4.21
CA ASP A 339 -11.12 -12.48 4.25
C ASP A 339 -11.04 -13.83 3.52
N GLY A 340 -11.74 -14.82 4.03
CA GLY A 340 -11.88 -16.13 3.41
C GLY A 340 -11.50 -17.31 4.32
N GLU A 341 -11.56 -18.51 3.77
CA GLU A 341 -11.23 -19.73 4.50
C GLU A 341 -9.72 -19.87 4.68
N HIS A 342 -9.25 -19.88 5.93
CA HIS A 342 -7.84 -20.11 6.25
C HIS A 342 -7.58 -21.59 6.55
N THR A 343 -6.55 -22.15 5.88
CA THR A 343 -6.21 -23.57 5.98
C THR A 343 -4.72 -23.80 6.19
N TYR A 344 -4.38 -24.81 7.02
CA TYR A 344 -2.99 -25.09 7.40
C TYR A 344 -2.68 -26.58 7.35
N PRO A 345 -1.56 -27.03 6.72
CA PRO A 345 -1.17 -28.42 6.69
C PRO A 345 -0.73 -28.89 8.09
N VAL A 346 -1.29 -30.02 8.53
CA VAL A 346 -0.98 -30.66 9.81
C VAL A 346 -0.28 -31.99 9.55
N PRO A 347 1.01 -32.16 9.93
CA PRO A 347 1.72 -33.42 9.77
C PRO A 347 1.12 -34.52 10.65
N ALA A 348 0.99 -35.75 10.13
CA ALA A 348 0.48 -36.89 10.89
C ALA A 348 1.18 -37.12 12.24
N LYS A 349 2.48 -36.91 12.30
CA LYS A 349 3.28 -37.07 13.55
C LYS A 349 2.90 -36.14 14.70
N LEU A 350 2.09 -35.11 14.41
CA LEU A 350 1.60 -34.15 15.41
C LEU A 350 0.25 -34.60 15.99
N LEU A 351 -0.50 -35.41 15.25
CA LEU A 351 -1.80 -35.90 15.65
C LEU A 351 -1.68 -37.13 16.56
N LYS A 352 -2.61 -37.27 17.50
CA LYS A 352 -2.68 -38.40 18.45
C LYS A 352 -4.09 -38.99 18.44
N ALA A 353 -4.23 -40.27 18.73
CA ALA A 353 -5.52 -40.90 19.01
C ALA A 353 -6.13 -40.26 20.27
N GLY A 354 -7.44 -40.02 20.24
CA GLY A 354 -8.14 -39.25 21.25
C GLY A 354 -8.16 -37.75 20.94
N VAL A 355 -8.21 -36.94 21.97
CA VAL A 355 -8.38 -35.49 21.88
C VAL A 355 -7.09 -34.81 21.39
N ASN A 356 -7.22 -33.97 20.37
CA ASN A 356 -6.21 -33.06 19.89
C ASN A 356 -6.70 -31.62 20.07
N ASP A 357 -5.87 -30.79 20.64
CA ASP A 357 -6.18 -29.38 20.91
C ASP A 357 -5.87 -28.52 19.70
N VAL A 358 -6.78 -27.62 19.38
CA VAL A 358 -6.62 -26.57 18.37
C VAL A 358 -6.75 -25.22 19.06
N VAL A 359 -5.80 -24.33 18.83
CA VAL A 359 -5.84 -22.97 19.34
C VAL A 359 -5.63 -22.00 18.17
N VAL A 360 -6.39 -20.90 18.17
CA VAL A 360 -6.27 -19.83 17.18
C VAL A 360 -6.18 -18.51 17.92
N ASN A 361 -5.22 -17.68 17.54
CA ASN A 361 -5.21 -16.26 17.87
C ASN A 361 -5.73 -15.50 16.66
N VAL A 362 -6.73 -14.67 16.84
CA VAL A 362 -7.22 -13.71 15.83
C VAL A 362 -6.82 -12.32 16.27
N PHE A 363 -6.30 -11.53 15.36
CA PHE A 363 -6.00 -10.13 15.56
C PHE A 363 -6.75 -9.29 14.54
N ASP A 364 -7.80 -8.63 15.00
CA ASP A 364 -8.60 -7.65 14.29
C ASP A 364 -8.01 -6.26 14.50
N MET A 365 -7.85 -5.52 13.43
CA MET A 365 -7.23 -4.19 13.43
C MET A 365 -8.23 -3.07 13.22
N TRP A 366 -9.38 -3.38 12.66
CA TRP A 366 -10.49 -2.45 12.41
C TRP A 366 -11.75 -3.18 11.96
N GLY A 367 -12.88 -2.66 12.37
CA GLY A 367 -14.18 -3.08 11.82
C GLY A 367 -14.87 -4.17 12.60
N THR A 368 -15.00 -5.36 12.05
CA THR A 368 -15.64 -6.50 12.69
C THR A 368 -14.68 -7.66 12.78
N GLY A 369 -14.51 -8.24 13.98
CA GLY A 369 -13.52 -9.26 14.24
C GLY A 369 -14.08 -10.67 14.47
N GLY A 370 -13.22 -11.66 14.32
CA GLY A 370 -13.50 -13.02 14.77
C GLY A 370 -13.26 -14.13 13.77
N LEU A 371 -13.64 -15.33 14.22
CA LEU A 371 -13.84 -16.50 13.36
C LEU A 371 -15.29 -16.50 12.94
N ALA A 372 -15.57 -16.11 11.68
CA ALA A 372 -16.93 -16.03 11.16
C ALA A 372 -17.23 -17.14 10.15
N GLY A 373 -18.47 -17.19 9.65
CA GLY A 373 -18.88 -18.13 8.64
C GLY A 373 -19.41 -19.48 9.16
N PRO A 374 -19.79 -20.40 8.25
CA PRO A 374 -20.50 -21.62 8.61
C PRO A 374 -19.64 -22.61 9.40
N ALA A 375 -20.26 -23.35 10.32
CA ALA A 375 -19.59 -24.36 11.14
C ALA A 375 -18.82 -25.42 10.32
N SER A 376 -19.32 -25.73 9.12
CA SER A 376 -18.67 -26.66 8.17
C SER A 376 -17.29 -26.19 7.67
N GLY A 377 -16.96 -24.91 7.82
CA GLY A 377 -15.62 -24.38 7.53
C GLY A 377 -14.58 -24.73 8.60
N ARG A 378 -14.99 -25.17 9.80
CA ARG A 378 -14.10 -25.42 10.95
C ARG A 378 -13.92 -26.90 11.20
N GLN A 379 -12.90 -27.50 10.59
CA GLN A 379 -12.72 -28.95 10.58
C GLN A 379 -11.24 -29.34 10.34
N LEU A 380 -10.92 -30.55 10.73
CA LEU A 380 -9.69 -31.23 10.33
C LEU A 380 -10.01 -32.14 9.13
N ARG A 381 -9.48 -31.83 7.96
CA ARG A 381 -9.64 -32.63 6.72
C ARG A 381 -8.49 -33.61 6.61
N LEU A 382 -8.76 -34.91 6.71
CA LEU A 382 -7.77 -35.97 6.62
C LEU A 382 -7.39 -36.28 5.16
N ALA A 383 -6.26 -36.94 4.97
CA ALA A 383 -5.75 -37.27 3.64
C ALA A 383 -6.67 -38.20 2.82
N ASP A 384 -7.53 -39.00 3.49
CA ASP A 384 -8.53 -39.86 2.84
C ASP A 384 -9.83 -39.12 2.47
N GLY A 385 -9.90 -37.80 2.69
CA GLY A 385 -11.07 -36.97 2.44
C GLY A 385 -12.06 -36.88 3.60
N THR A 386 -11.83 -37.62 4.70
CA THR A 386 -12.68 -37.53 5.89
C THR A 386 -12.52 -36.15 6.54
N ALA A 387 -13.65 -35.49 6.82
CA ALA A 387 -13.70 -34.25 7.58
C ALA A 387 -14.16 -34.53 9.02
N VAL A 388 -13.40 -34.06 10.01
CA VAL A 388 -13.74 -34.18 11.43
C VAL A 388 -13.92 -32.76 11.98
N ALA A 389 -15.12 -32.45 12.49
CA ALA A 389 -15.47 -31.13 13.01
C ALA A 389 -14.62 -30.75 14.22
N LEU A 390 -14.30 -29.47 14.36
CA LEU A 390 -13.75 -28.88 15.58
C LEU A 390 -14.88 -28.54 16.52
N GLU A 391 -14.76 -28.94 17.77
CA GLU A 391 -15.82 -28.85 18.77
C GLU A 391 -15.36 -28.13 20.05
N GLY A 392 -16.32 -27.71 20.88
CA GLY A 392 -16.04 -27.15 22.21
C GLY A 392 -15.33 -25.79 22.16
N TRP A 393 -15.74 -24.91 21.27
CA TRP A 393 -15.14 -23.61 21.12
C TRP A 393 -15.31 -22.71 22.33
N GLU A 394 -14.19 -22.22 22.81
CA GLU A 394 -14.09 -21.24 23.90
C GLU A 394 -13.20 -20.07 23.44
N TYR A 395 -13.39 -18.92 24.04
CA TYR A 395 -12.56 -17.74 23.78
C TYR A 395 -11.96 -17.13 25.05
N GLN A 396 -10.94 -16.32 24.86
CA GLN A 396 -10.29 -15.54 25.90
C GLN A 396 -9.78 -14.21 25.30
N VAL A 397 -10.14 -13.09 25.93
CA VAL A 397 -9.66 -11.76 25.55
C VAL A 397 -8.34 -11.53 26.30
N PRO A 398 -7.22 -11.28 25.61
CA PRO A 398 -5.95 -10.95 26.27
C PRO A 398 -5.98 -9.51 26.81
N PRO A 399 -4.94 -9.09 27.59
CA PRO A 399 -4.78 -7.70 27.98
C PRO A 399 -4.80 -6.77 26.76
N SER A 400 -5.43 -5.61 26.89
CA SER A 400 -5.50 -4.60 25.83
C SER A 400 -4.13 -3.97 25.52
N GLY A 401 -4.01 -3.36 24.34
CA GLY A 401 -2.81 -2.63 23.91
C GLY A 401 -1.65 -3.50 23.42
N LEU A 402 -1.88 -4.78 23.18
CA LEU A 402 -0.90 -5.67 22.55
C LEU A 402 -1.01 -5.57 21.03
N TRP A 403 0.09 -5.22 20.35
CA TRP A 403 0.21 -5.21 18.90
C TRP A 403 1.08 -6.37 18.45
N ALA A 404 0.46 -7.35 17.79
CA ALA A 404 1.19 -8.53 17.31
C ALA A 404 2.20 -8.16 16.21
N PRO A 405 3.38 -8.79 16.20
CA PRO A 405 4.25 -8.70 15.04
C PRO A 405 3.54 -9.32 13.83
N ARG A 406 3.80 -8.77 12.65
CA ARG A 406 3.17 -9.19 11.39
C ARG A 406 4.08 -10.15 10.64
N ALA A 407 3.48 -11.17 10.02
CA ALA A 407 4.25 -12.13 9.23
C ALA A 407 4.81 -11.47 7.95
N PRO A 408 6.04 -11.79 7.53
CA PRO A 408 6.65 -11.15 6.38
C PRO A 408 5.96 -11.43 5.04
N TRP A 409 5.04 -12.39 4.98
CA TRP A 409 4.21 -12.71 3.81
C TRP A 409 2.81 -12.11 3.82
N GLU A 410 2.45 -11.34 4.83
CA GLU A 410 1.14 -10.69 4.89
C GLU A 410 1.05 -9.53 3.91
N ALA A 411 -0.03 -9.47 3.13
CA ALA A 411 -0.17 -8.54 2.01
C ALA A 411 0.04 -7.06 2.39
N ILE A 412 -0.52 -6.60 3.51
CA ILE A 412 -0.48 -5.17 3.88
C ILE A 412 0.68 -4.78 4.79
N ALA A 413 1.18 -5.70 5.61
CA ALA A 413 2.22 -5.43 6.61
C ALA A 413 3.48 -6.28 6.43
N GLY A 414 3.52 -7.16 5.43
CA GLY A 414 4.69 -7.92 5.06
C GLY A 414 5.79 -7.06 4.44
N ILE A 415 6.83 -7.69 3.95
CA ILE A 415 7.97 -6.99 3.34
C ILE A 415 8.26 -7.54 1.95
N ASN A 416 8.61 -6.67 0.99
CA ASN A 416 9.02 -7.06 -0.38
C ASN A 416 7.93 -7.74 -1.24
N ILE A 417 6.80 -8.11 -0.70
CA ILE A 417 5.83 -9.02 -1.35
C ILE A 417 5.02 -8.35 -2.46
N LEU A 418 4.73 -7.06 -2.34
CA LEU A 418 4.03 -6.32 -3.40
C LEU A 418 5.00 -5.88 -4.49
N TYR A 419 6.24 -5.55 -4.13
CA TYR A 419 7.28 -5.43 -5.15
C TYR A 419 7.37 -6.70 -6.00
N ASN A 420 7.44 -7.87 -5.37
CA ASN A 420 7.53 -9.15 -6.06
C ASN A 420 6.30 -9.48 -6.93
N GLY A 421 5.10 -9.14 -6.45
CA GLY A 421 3.83 -9.51 -7.09
C GLY A 421 3.26 -8.48 -8.04
N MET A 422 3.58 -7.20 -7.86
CA MET A 422 2.92 -6.11 -8.59
C MET A 422 3.90 -5.19 -9.35
N ILE A 423 5.15 -5.05 -8.89
CA ILE A 423 6.15 -4.17 -9.54
C ILE A 423 7.12 -4.98 -10.42
N ALA A 424 7.70 -6.06 -9.90
CA ALA A 424 8.62 -6.90 -10.67
C ALA A 424 8.00 -7.46 -11.96
N PRO A 425 6.71 -7.89 -12.01
CA PRO A 425 6.08 -8.39 -13.23
C PRO A 425 5.94 -7.35 -14.35
N LEU A 426 6.02 -6.05 -14.01
CA LEU A 426 6.04 -4.98 -15.03
C LEU A 426 7.30 -5.06 -15.90
N GLY A 427 8.34 -5.78 -15.48
CA GLY A 427 9.56 -5.95 -16.25
C GLY A 427 10.22 -4.61 -16.61
N PRO A 428 10.77 -4.48 -17.83
CA PRO A 428 11.39 -3.26 -18.32
C PRO A 428 10.39 -2.30 -19.00
N PHE A 429 9.10 -2.31 -18.62
CA PHE A 429 8.09 -1.42 -19.20
C PHE A 429 8.49 0.05 -19.01
N GLY A 430 8.33 0.85 -20.06
CA GLY A 430 8.75 2.25 -20.06
C GLY A 430 7.76 3.17 -19.36
N PHE A 431 8.25 4.06 -18.49
CA PHE A 431 7.46 5.08 -17.80
C PHE A 431 8.03 6.48 -18.01
N ARG A 432 7.16 7.49 -17.98
CA ARG A 432 7.52 8.90 -17.90
C ARG A 432 7.94 9.30 -16.50
N GLY A 433 7.28 8.73 -15.49
CA GLY A 433 7.53 8.97 -14.08
C GLY A 433 6.61 8.15 -13.20
N VAL A 434 6.78 8.33 -11.88
CA VAL A 434 6.04 7.64 -10.84
C VAL A 434 5.23 8.64 -10.03
N GLN A 435 3.97 8.33 -9.75
CA GLN A 435 3.13 9.01 -8.77
C GLN A 435 3.02 8.13 -7.53
N TRP A 436 3.38 8.66 -6.37
CA TRP A 436 3.40 7.92 -5.11
C TRP A 436 2.49 8.57 -4.06
N TYR A 437 1.48 7.85 -3.60
CA TYR A 437 0.61 8.30 -2.52
C TYR A 437 0.49 7.21 -1.45
N GLN A 438 1.30 7.29 -0.42
CA GLN A 438 1.39 6.34 0.69
C GLN A 438 2.02 7.05 1.90
N GLY A 439 1.76 6.57 3.09
CA GLY A 439 2.37 7.04 4.31
C GLY A 439 1.54 6.71 5.55
N GLU A 440 0.24 6.62 5.41
CA GLU A 440 -0.72 6.42 6.50
C GLU A 440 -0.37 5.19 7.35
N ALA A 441 -0.03 4.08 6.70
CA ALA A 441 0.37 2.83 7.36
C ALA A 441 1.75 2.90 8.04
N ASN A 442 2.53 3.96 7.81
CA ASN A 442 3.84 4.23 8.42
C ASN A 442 3.82 5.46 9.34
N ALA A 443 2.64 6.02 9.66
CA ALA A 443 2.53 7.26 10.43
C ALA A 443 2.67 7.08 11.95
N GLY A 444 3.00 5.89 12.44
CA GLY A 444 3.46 5.70 13.81
C GLY A 444 4.80 6.40 14.04
N LEU A 445 5.05 6.97 15.24
CA LEU A 445 6.24 7.78 15.52
C LEU A 445 7.57 7.09 15.14
N ASP A 446 7.73 5.82 15.49
CA ASP A 446 8.96 5.09 15.21
C ASP A 446 9.15 4.77 13.71
N ASP A 447 8.06 4.50 12.99
CA ASP A 447 8.08 4.26 11.57
C ASP A 447 8.31 5.55 10.77
N ALA A 448 7.64 6.64 11.17
CA ALA A 448 7.77 7.94 10.53
C ALA A 448 9.22 8.48 10.55
N ARG A 449 9.99 8.20 11.61
CA ARG A 449 11.42 8.55 11.69
C ARG A 449 12.28 7.86 10.62
N ARG A 450 11.90 6.65 10.18
CA ARG A 450 12.62 5.89 9.16
C ARG A 450 12.14 6.18 7.74
N TYR A 451 10.97 6.81 7.62
CA TYR A 451 10.26 6.94 6.34
C TYR A 451 11.05 7.74 5.30
N GLN A 452 11.80 8.78 5.69
CA GLN A 452 12.65 9.53 4.75
C GLN A 452 13.64 8.61 4.01
N ALA A 453 14.39 7.80 4.74
CA ALA A 453 15.35 6.86 4.15
C ALA A 453 14.67 5.78 3.30
N GLN A 454 13.50 5.30 3.73
CA GLN A 454 12.71 4.32 2.99
C GLN A 454 12.18 4.89 1.67
N LEU A 455 11.68 6.13 1.67
CA LEU A 455 11.18 6.78 0.46
C LEU A 455 12.30 7.09 -0.54
N GLN A 456 13.45 7.58 -0.07
CA GLN A 456 14.65 7.73 -0.90
C GLN A 456 15.13 6.37 -1.44
N GLY A 457 15.05 5.34 -0.60
CA GLY A 457 15.32 3.97 -1.00
C GLY A 457 14.40 3.50 -2.13
N LEU A 458 13.10 3.78 -2.04
CA LEU A 458 12.12 3.45 -3.07
C LEU A 458 12.42 4.14 -4.40
N PHE A 459 12.79 5.43 -4.39
CA PHE A 459 13.20 6.16 -5.60
C PHE A 459 14.39 5.46 -6.29
N ALA A 460 15.44 5.15 -5.53
CA ALA A 460 16.63 4.49 -6.07
C ALA A 460 16.32 3.07 -6.56
N ASP A 461 15.50 2.33 -5.83
CA ASP A 461 15.16 0.95 -6.13
C ASP A 461 14.36 0.83 -7.43
N TRP A 462 13.32 1.67 -7.62
CA TRP A 462 12.50 1.61 -8.82
C TRP A 462 13.21 2.22 -10.04
N ARG A 463 14.09 3.21 -9.87
CA ARG A 463 15.00 3.65 -10.95
C ARG A 463 15.89 2.51 -11.43
N ARG A 464 16.35 1.65 -10.53
CA ARG A 464 17.13 0.44 -10.87
C ARG A 464 16.24 -0.61 -11.56
N GLN A 465 15.04 -0.88 -11.03
CA GLN A 465 14.09 -1.84 -11.60
C GLN A 465 13.77 -1.53 -13.07
N PHE A 466 13.49 -0.27 -13.37
CA PHE A 466 13.09 0.18 -14.71
C PHE A 466 14.26 0.69 -15.56
N ALA A 467 15.48 0.61 -15.07
CA ALA A 467 16.71 1.09 -15.72
C ALA A 467 16.57 2.51 -16.30
N ALA A 468 15.95 3.42 -15.55
CA ALA A 468 15.63 4.78 -15.99
C ALA A 468 15.71 5.77 -14.82
N PRO A 469 16.14 7.03 -15.09
CA PRO A 469 16.15 8.09 -14.09
C PRO A 469 14.73 8.66 -13.88
N LEU A 470 13.80 7.80 -13.42
CA LEU A 470 12.41 8.17 -13.25
C LEU A 470 12.23 9.31 -12.25
N PRO A 471 11.53 10.39 -12.62
CA PRO A 471 11.03 11.37 -11.67
C PRO A 471 9.95 10.78 -10.78
N PHE A 472 9.95 11.19 -9.50
CA PHE A 472 8.92 10.80 -8.54
C PHE A 472 8.08 12.00 -8.14
N LEU A 473 6.77 11.83 -8.16
CA LEU A 473 5.81 12.82 -7.69
C LEU A 473 5.12 12.24 -6.45
N VAL A 474 5.33 12.87 -5.31
CA VAL A 474 4.85 12.40 -4.00
C VAL A 474 3.66 13.22 -3.56
N VAL A 475 2.58 12.58 -3.15
CA VAL A 475 1.50 13.25 -2.42
C VAL A 475 1.86 13.26 -0.94
N GLN A 476 2.02 14.44 -0.35
CA GLN A 476 2.19 14.59 1.09
C GLN A 476 0.87 14.24 1.79
N LEU A 477 0.93 13.55 2.93
CA LEU A 477 -0.30 13.16 3.64
C LEU A 477 -1.17 14.36 4.00
N ALA A 478 -2.47 14.25 3.72
CA ALA A 478 -3.48 15.22 4.11
C ALA A 478 -3.69 15.24 5.64
N ASN A 479 -4.37 16.23 6.17
CA ASN A 479 -4.77 16.26 7.57
C ASN A 479 -5.81 15.16 7.86
N PHE A 480 -5.63 14.50 9.01
CA PHE A 480 -6.50 13.43 9.50
C PHE A 480 -6.35 13.30 11.02
N GLY A 481 -7.41 12.96 11.72
CA GLY A 481 -7.40 12.74 13.17
C GLY A 481 -7.85 13.96 13.99
N ALA A 482 -7.78 13.82 15.30
CA ALA A 482 -8.32 14.80 16.23
C ALA A 482 -7.54 16.13 16.22
N LEU A 483 -8.26 17.22 16.48
CA LEU A 483 -7.64 18.51 16.80
C LEU A 483 -6.97 18.43 18.16
N THR A 484 -5.82 19.06 18.30
CA THR A 484 -5.09 19.14 19.56
C THR A 484 -5.07 20.57 20.10
N PRO A 485 -5.23 20.77 21.43
CA PRO A 485 -5.25 22.11 22.03
C PRO A 485 -3.85 22.74 22.19
N GLY A 486 -2.81 21.98 21.97
CA GLY A 486 -1.41 22.40 22.15
C GLY A 486 -0.46 21.62 21.28
N PRO A 487 0.86 21.97 21.33
CA PRO A 487 1.89 21.22 20.65
C PRO A 487 1.91 19.74 21.03
N VAL A 488 2.09 18.87 20.05
CA VAL A 488 2.10 17.41 20.22
C VAL A 488 3.27 16.76 19.48
N ASP A 489 3.62 15.57 19.91
CA ASP A 489 4.51 14.72 19.12
C ASP A 489 3.66 13.88 18.18
N SER A 490 3.65 14.25 16.89
CA SER A 490 2.77 13.68 15.87
C SER A 490 3.56 12.85 14.88
N GLY A 491 3.19 11.57 14.74
CA GLY A 491 3.75 10.70 13.71
C GLY A 491 3.35 11.13 12.30
N TRP A 492 2.15 11.68 12.12
CA TRP A 492 1.69 12.25 10.85
C TRP A 492 2.51 13.46 10.43
N ALA A 493 2.78 14.39 11.35
CA ALA A 493 3.62 15.54 11.07
C ALA A 493 5.06 15.12 10.76
N GLN A 494 5.61 14.20 11.55
CA GLN A 494 6.94 13.61 11.32
C GLN A 494 7.05 12.97 9.94
N LEU A 495 6.01 12.24 9.51
CA LEU A 495 6.00 11.58 8.21
C LEU A 495 5.87 12.59 7.07
N ARG A 496 5.02 13.62 7.19
CA ARG A 496 4.93 14.71 6.19
C ARG A 496 6.26 15.41 5.99
N ASP A 497 6.97 15.69 7.07
CA ASP A 497 8.30 16.29 7.01
C ASP A 497 9.34 15.31 6.43
N ALA A 498 9.22 14.02 6.70
CA ALA A 498 10.04 12.99 6.07
C ALA A 498 9.81 12.94 4.54
N GLN A 499 8.56 13.04 4.07
CA GLN A 499 8.23 13.15 2.65
C GLN A 499 8.85 14.39 2.02
N ARG A 500 8.69 15.56 2.65
CA ARG A 500 9.28 16.82 2.21
C ARG A 500 10.82 16.71 2.09
N ARG A 501 11.48 16.21 3.13
CA ARG A 501 12.96 16.05 3.13
C ARG A 501 13.44 15.03 2.10
N ALA A 502 12.71 13.95 1.89
CA ALA A 502 13.08 12.95 0.88
C ALA A 502 13.03 13.55 -0.52
N VAL A 503 11.98 14.32 -0.84
CA VAL A 503 11.82 15.00 -2.13
C VAL A 503 12.88 16.10 -2.30
N ALA A 504 13.10 16.94 -1.29
CA ALA A 504 14.10 18.02 -1.35
C ALA A 504 15.53 17.51 -1.59
N ALA A 505 15.87 16.33 -1.09
CA ALA A 505 17.20 15.74 -1.25
C ALA A 505 17.38 15.00 -2.59
N ASP A 506 16.35 14.74 -3.35
CA ASP A 506 16.43 13.89 -4.56
C ASP A 506 16.79 14.67 -5.83
N GLY A 507 16.36 15.91 -5.98
CA GLY A 507 16.61 16.73 -7.17
C GLY A 507 15.83 16.33 -8.43
N ASN A 508 15.21 15.13 -8.48
CA ASN A 508 14.35 14.63 -9.56
C ASN A 508 13.04 14.10 -8.98
N ALA A 509 12.52 14.79 -7.98
CA ALA A 509 11.25 14.50 -7.34
C ALA A 509 10.48 15.80 -7.09
N GLY A 510 9.15 15.68 -6.99
CA GLY A 510 8.22 16.77 -6.68
C GLY A 510 7.21 16.33 -5.63
N ILE A 511 6.55 17.30 -5.00
CA ILE A 511 5.58 17.04 -3.93
C ILE A 511 4.28 17.81 -4.14
N ALA A 512 3.15 17.15 -3.95
CA ALA A 512 1.85 17.80 -3.85
C ALA A 512 1.47 17.91 -2.37
N ILE A 513 1.45 19.11 -1.85
CA ILE A 513 1.08 19.39 -0.46
C ILE A 513 -0.45 19.34 -0.35
N THR A 514 -0.99 18.57 0.61
CA THR A 514 -2.42 18.34 0.74
C THR A 514 -2.97 18.61 2.15
N ILE A 515 -2.21 19.33 2.96
CA ILE A 515 -2.51 19.61 4.37
C ILE A 515 -3.86 20.30 4.60
N ASP A 516 -4.37 21.02 3.61
CA ASP A 516 -5.58 21.85 3.65
C ASP A 516 -6.81 21.20 2.99
N ILE A 517 -6.66 20.04 2.36
CA ILE A 517 -7.74 19.36 1.61
C ILE A 517 -8.06 17.96 2.13
N GLY A 518 -7.64 17.65 3.34
CA GLY A 518 -7.99 16.41 4.04
C GLY A 518 -9.36 16.48 4.72
N ASN A 519 -9.69 15.41 5.40
CA ASN A 519 -10.85 15.32 6.28
C ASN A 519 -10.40 14.68 7.59
N ARG A 520 -10.58 15.39 8.71
CA ARG A 520 -10.12 14.91 10.01
C ARG A 520 -10.83 13.63 10.48
N ASP A 521 -12.05 13.40 9.99
CA ASP A 521 -12.90 12.28 10.41
C ASP A 521 -12.89 11.13 9.38
N ASP A 522 -12.24 11.33 8.20
CA ASP A 522 -12.08 10.33 7.16
C ASP A 522 -10.67 10.38 6.58
N ILE A 523 -9.93 9.28 6.69
CA ILE A 523 -8.58 9.12 6.15
C ILE A 523 -8.53 9.19 4.61
N HIS A 524 -9.69 9.08 3.95
CA HIS A 524 -9.85 9.11 2.49
C HIS A 524 -10.56 10.39 2.02
N PRO A 525 -9.90 11.55 2.03
CA PRO A 525 -10.55 12.79 1.61
C PRO A 525 -11.01 12.71 0.15
N GLN A 526 -12.25 13.11 -0.10
CA GLN A 526 -12.89 12.99 -1.41
C GLN A 526 -12.39 14.00 -2.45
N ASN A 527 -11.71 15.09 -2.04
CA ASN A 527 -11.17 16.12 -2.94
C ASN A 527 -9.89 15.63 -3.65
N LYS A 528 -10.02 14.64 -4.54
CA LYS A 528 -8.89 14.15 -5.35
C LYS A 528 -8.63 15.03 -6.57
N GLN A 529 -9.57 15.89 -6.95
CA GLN A 529 -9.41 16.86 -8.03
C GLN A 529 -8.26 17.83 -7.73
N ASP A 530 -8.20 18.41 -6.55
CA ASP A 530 -7.11 19.32 -6.18
C ASP A 530 -5.79 18.59 -5.95
N VAL A 531 -5.82 17.36 -5.45
CA VAL A 531 -4.62 16.50 -5.42
C VAL A 531 -4.06 16.33 -6.84
N GLY A 532 -4.91 15.98 -7.83
CA GLY A 532 -4.50 15.81 -9.22
C GLY A 532 -3.95 17.10 -9.84
N LYS A 533 -4.55 18.26 -9.58
CA LYS A 533 -4.04 19.56 -10.04
C LYS A 533 -2.65 19.87 -9.45
N ARG A 534 -2.45 19.62 -8.14
CA ARG A 534 -1.15 19.84 -7.47
C ARG A 534 -0.09 18.86 -7.96
N MET A 535 -0.46 17.61 -8.20
CA MET A 535 0.43 16.61 -8.81
C MET A 535 0.82 16.99 -10.24
N ALA A 536 -0.13 17.46 -11.06
CA ALA A 536 0.16 17.93 -12.42
C ALA A 536 1.09 19.15 -12.39
N ARG A 537 0.93 20.07 -11.42
CA ARG A 537 1.84 21.21 -11.23
C ARG A 537 3.26 20.74 -10.89
N ALA A 538 3.41 19.79 -9.97
CA ALA A 538 4.69 19.18 -9.64
C ALA A 538 5.31 18.49 -10.87
N ALA A 539 4.50 17.76 -11.66
CA ALA A 539 4.96 17.14 -12.90
C ALA A 539 5.46 18.18 -13.92
N LYS A 540 4.74 19.28 -14.10
CA LYS A 540 5.13 20.37 -15.00
C LYS A 540 6.51 20.93 -14.64
N LYS A 541 6.76 21.15 -13.33
CA LYS A 541 8.07 21.60 -12.83
C LYS A 541 9.17 20.58 -13.07
N VAL A 542 8.98 19.34 -12.57
CA VAL A 542 10.04 18.32 -12.52
C VAL A 542 10.24 17.63 -13.86
N VAL A 543 9.16 17.28 -14.55
CA VAL A 543 9.19 16.41 -15.75
C VAL A 543 9.21 17.22 -17.04
N TYR A 544 8.44 18.31 -17.08
CA TYR A 544 8.30 19.14 -18.28
C TYR A 544 9.10 20.45 -18.22
N GLN A 545 9.78 20.71 -17.08
CA GLN A 545 10.68 21.85 -16.86
C GLN A 545 10.01 23.21 -17.09
N GLU A 546 8.69 23.30 -16.79
CA GLU A 546 7.98 24.56 -16.84
C GLU A 546 8.47 25.51 -15.73
N SER A 547 8.43 26.81 -16.00
CA SER A 547 8.80 27.86 -15.02
C SER A 547 7.77 27.96 -13.88
N GLY A 548 8.16 28.54 -12.76
CA GLY A 548 7.34 28.70 -11.57
C GLY A 548 7.63 27.66 -10.47
N SER A 549 6.96 27.79 -9.33
CA SER A 549 7.02 26.81 -8.25
C SER A 549 6.19 25.56 -8.63
N GLY A 550 6.71 24.38 -8.36
CA GLY A 550 5.99 23.11 -8.56
C GLY A 550 5.05 22.78 -7.41
N TRP A 551 5.22 23.42 -6.26
CA TRP A 551 4.50 23.19 -5.00
C TRP A 551 4.47 24.48 -4.17
N GLY A 552 3.96 24.46 -2.96
CA GLY A 552 3.93 25.62 -2.04
C GLY A 552 5.30 25.91 -1.42
N ALA A 553 5.42 27.07 -0.77
CA ALA A 553 6.66 27.54 -0.17
C ALA A 553 7.32 26.52 0.77
N GLN A 554 8.64 26.49 0.74
CA GLN A 554 9.50 25.62 1.52
C GLN A 554 10.37 26.42 2.50
N PRO A 555 10.66 25.90 3.71
CA PRO A 555 11.59 26.55 4.62
C PRO A 555 13.02 26.48 4.07
N LEU A 556 13.68 27.64 4.00
CA LEU A 556 15.08 27.75 3.59
C LEU A 556 16.01 27.84 4.80
N SER A 557 15.63 28.58 5.83
CA SER A 557 16.41 28.72 7.07
C SER A 557 15.53 29.19 8.23
N ALA A 558 15.98 28.96 9.45
CA ALA A 558 15.48 29.61 10.66
C ALA A 558 16.67 30.20 11.41
N LYS A 559 16.67 31.52 11.64
CA LYS A 559 17.80 32.23 12.26
C LYS A 559 17.37 32.99 13.49
N ARG A 560 18.20 32.94 14.52
CA ARG A 560 18.00 33.75 15.72
C ARG A 560 18.27 35.22 15.43
N VAL A 561 17.38 36.08 15.91
CA VAL A 561 17.51 37.54 15.83
C VAL A 561 17.18 38.14 17.21
N ASP A 562 17.46 39.45 17.37
CA ASP A 562 17.07 40.17 18.58
C ASP A 562 15.54 40.09 18.77
N GLY A 563 15.11 39.47 19.87
CA GLY A 563 13.71 39.31 20.22
C GLY A 563 12.97 38.13 19.63
N GLY A 564 13.60 37.26 18.78
CA GLY A 564 12.89 36.13 18.22
C GLY A 564 13.65 35.23 17.26
N VAL A 565 12.91 34.64 16.33
CA VAL A 565 13.44 33.78 15.26
C VAL A 565 12.84 34.18 13.93
N VAL A 566 13.64 34.36 12.90
CA VAL A 566 13.18 34.57 11.52
C VAL A 566 13.25 33.27 10.74
N VAL A 567 12.11 32.82 10.22
CA VAL A 567 12.02 31.73 9.24
C VAL A 567 11.95 32.33 7.85
N THR A 568 12.90 32.01 6.97
CA THR A 568 12.86 32.40 5.56
C THR A 568 12.25 31.28 4.74
N LEU A 569 11.26 31.62 3.91
CA LEU A 569 10.57 30.71 3.00
C LEU A 569 10.96 31.00 1.55
N GLY A 570 10.99 29.99 0.70
CA GLY A 570 11.27 30.14 -0.72
C GLY A 570 10.51 29.14 -1.57
N ASP A 571 10.73 29.16 -2.87
CA ASP A 571 10.09 28.29 -3.87
C ASP A 571 8.56 28.42 -3.89
N PHE A 572 8.07 29.64 -4.05
CA PHE A 572 6.64 29.94 -4.17
C PHE A 572 6.37 30.91 -5.34
N ASP A 573 5.12 30.96 -5.81
CA ASP A 573 4.73 31.86 -6.88
C ASP A 573 4.08 33.13 -6.34
N GLY A 574 4.59 34.29 -6.81
CA GLY A 574 4.11 35.60 -6.43
C GLY A 574 4.51 35.99 -5.00
N ALA A 575 3.56 36.14 -4.10
CA ALA A 575 3.79 36.52 -2.71
C ALA A 575 3.13 35.54 -1.74
N LEU A 576 3.64 35.47 -0.51
CA LEU A 576 2.98 34.76 0.58
C LEU A 576 1.82 35.57 1.14
N ARG A 577 0.79 34.88 1.59
CA ARG A 577 -0.42 35.49 2.20
C ARG A 577 -0.97 34.64 3.32
N VAL A 578 -1.54 35.31 4.30
CA VAL A 578 -2.31 34.67 5.39
C VAL A 578 -3.78 34.64 5.00
N VAL A 579 -4.44 33.51 5.18
CA VAL A 579 -5.85 33.30 4.83
C VAL A 579 -6.68 33.12 6.10
N GLY A 580 -7.78 33.85 6.23
CA GLY A 580 -8.73 33.73 7.33
C GLY A 580 -8.31 34.31 8.68
N ALA A 581 -7.11 34.90 8.76
CA ALA A 581 -6.59 35.58 9.95
C ALA A 581 -5.70 36.77 9.55
N LYS A 582 -5.28 37.58 10.52
CA LYS A 582 -4.32 38.64 10.29
C LYS A 582 -2.90 38.09 10.18
N ASP A 583 -2.56 37.16 11.05
CA ASP A 583 -1.22 36.64 11.24
C ASP A 583 -1.12 35.12 10.95
N PRO A 584 0.08 34.60 10.60
CA PRO A 584 0.29 33.18 10.43
C PRO A 584 0.01 32.38 11.71
N ALA A 585 -0.70 31.27 11.60
CA ALA A 585 -1.00 30.37 12.71
C ALA A 585 -0.10 29.11 12.69
N ALA A 586 -0.17 28.34 13.78
CA ALA A 586 0.45 27.02 13.93
C ALA A 586 1.99 26.98 13.83
N PHE A 587 2.67 28.07 14.18
CA PHE A 587 4.10 28.07 14.44
C PHE A 587 4.39 27.66 15.89
N GLU A 588 5.40 26.80 16.05
CA GLU A 588 5.91 26.35 17.33
C GLU A 588 7.44 26.59 17.38
N VAL A 589 7.94 26.95 18.56
CA VAL A 589 9.35 26.89 18.87
C VAL A 589 9.62 25.82 19.92
N CYS A 590 10.68 25.06 19.75
CA CYS A 590 11.01 23.92 20.59
C CYS A 590 12.47 24.00 21.07
N GLY A 591 12.74 23.65 22.32
CA GLY A 591 14.08 23.40 22.85
C GLY A 591 14.58 21.99 22.51
N VAL A 592 15.57 21.53 23.24
CA VAL A 592 16.16 20.18 23.09
C VAL A 592 15.14 19.10 23.48
N ASP A 593 14.38 19.30 24.56
CA ASP A 593 13.33 18.38 24.99
C ASP A 593 12.17 18.41 23.97
N PRO A 594 11.72 17.25 23.43
CA PRO A 594 10.55 17.16 22.56
C PRO A 594 9.27 17.77 23.17
N LYS A 595 9.11 17.75 24.47
CA LYS A 595 7.97 18.31 25.21
C LYS A 595 8.05 19.81 25.45
N SER A 596 9.14 20.48 25.04
CA SER A 596 9.36 21.91 25.25
C SER A 596 8.69 22.80 24.22
N CYS A 597 8.03 22.23 23.21
CA CYS A 597 7.39 22.99 22.14
C CYS A 597 6.27 23.88 22.67
N GLN A 598 6.22 25.14 22.18
CA GLN A 598 5.21 26.12 22.52
C GLN A 598 4.75 26.85 21.26
N PHE A 599 3.45 27.10 21.13
CA PHE A 599 2.94 28.01 20.11
C PHE A 599 3.46 29.42 20.35
N VAL A 600 3.81 30.10 19.27
CA VAL A 600 4.32 31.46 19.31
C VAL A 600 3.57 32.35 18.32
N SER A 601 3.51 33.66 18.61
CA SER A 601 3.00 34.66 17.66
C SER A 601 3.95 34.72 16.47
N ALA A 602 3.38 34.86 15.27
CA ALA A 602 4.11 34.94 14.02
C ALA A 602 3.64 36.17 13.21
N LEU A 603 4.58 36.87 12.57
CA LEU A 603 4.32 37.98 11.68
C LEU A 603 4.91 37.69 10.30
N LEU A 604 4.10 37.83 9.25
CA LEU A 604 4.56 37.67 7.88
C LEU A 604 5.11 38.98 7.30
N GLU A 605 6.37 38.99 6.86
CA GLU A 605 7.03 40.11 6.18
C GLU A 605 7.67 39.64 4.88
N GLY A 606 6.98 39.76 3.76
CA GLY A 606 7.47 39.30 2.45
C GLY A 606 7.63 37.76 2.40
N ASP A 607 8.87 37.31 2.29
CA ASP A 607 9.27 35.89 2.29
C ASP A 607 9.68 35.37 3.69
N LYS A 608 9.53 36.20 4.72
CA LYS A 608 9.96 35.91 6.09
C LYS A 608 8.81 35.84 7.04
N VAL A 609 8.92 34.93 8.00
CA VAL A 609 8.02 34.85 9.15
C VAL A 609 8.84 35.14 10.40
N LEU A 610 8.55 36.25 11.05
CA LEU A 610 9.12 36.62 12.35
C LEU A 610 8.29 35.96 13.46
N LEU A 611 8.95 35.15 14.27
CA LEU A 611 8.38 34.50 15.44
C LEU A 611 8.79 35.30 16.68
N GLU A 612 7.79 35.87 17.35
CA GLU A 612 8.01 36.61 18.57
C GLU A 612 8.39 35.68 19.72
N ARG A 613 9.44 36.06 20.44
CA ARG A 613 9.94 35.41 21.63
C ARG A 613 10.61 34.02 21.41
N SER A 614 11.82 33.88 21.88
CA SER A 614 12.48 32.60 22.07
C SER A 614 12.97 32.50 23.53
N PHE A 615 12.59 31.41 24.20
CA PHE A 615 13.49 30.77 25.16
C PHE A 615 14.67 30.13 24.38
N ASP A 616 15.51 29.31 25.00
CA ASP A 616 16.60 28.59 24.30
C ASP A 616 16.06 27.56 23.30
N ALA A 617 15.31 28.05 22.29
CA ALA A 617 14.74 27.24 21.24
C ALA A 617 15.85 26.77 20.28
N THR A 618 15.79 25.51 19.88
CA THR A 618 16.73 24.89 18.97
C THR A 618 16.16 24.59 17.60
N ARG A 619 14.82 24.59 17.48
CA ARG A 619 14.10 24.32 16.23
C ARG A 619 12.75 25.02 16.17
N VAL A 620 12.29 25.22 14.95
CA VAL A 620 10.95 25.73 14.63
C VAL A 620 10.16 24.62 13.97
N ARG A 621 8.86 24.51 14.33
CA ARG A 621 7.86 23.68 13.64
C ARG A 621 6.76 24.58 13.07
N TYR A 622 6.20 24.16 11.95
CA TYR A 622 5.01 24.72 11.36
C TYR A 622 3.99 23.63 11.03
N CYS A 623 2.73 23.83 11.40
CA CYS A 623 1.63 22.88 11.17
C CYS A 623 1.94 21.46 11.68
N TRP A 624 2.51 21.34 12.89
CA TRP A 624 3.00 20.09 13.46
C TRP A 624 1.95 19.39 14.32
N ALA A 625 0.95 18.77 13.68
CA ALA A 625 -0.06 17.93 14.31
C ALA A 625 -0.66 16.96 13.29
N ASP A 626 -1.49 16.01 13.72
CA ASP A 626 -2.21 15.09 12.83
C ASP A 626 -3.18 15.87 11.94
N SER A 627 -3.99 16.76 12.53
CA SER A 627 -4.95 17.61 11.84
C SER A 627 -4.76 19.10 12.23
N PRO A 628 -3.65 19.76 11.80
CA PRO A 628 -3.41 21.16 12.15
C PRO A 628 -4.30 22.10 11.35
N ILE A 629 -4.49 23.33 11.87
CA ILE A 629 -5.11 24.44 11.16
C ILE A 629 -4.01 25.34 10.62
N CYS A 630 -3.74 25.26 9.31
CA CYS A 630 -2.71 26.02 8.62
C CYS A 630 -3.34 27.12 7.76
N ASN A 631 -2.73 28.31 7.71
CA ASN A 631 -3.31 29.44 7.00
C ASN A 631 -2.35 30.23 6.12
N LEU A 632 -1.14 29.70 5.87
CA LEU A 632 -0.13 30.35 5.06
C LEU A 632 -0.11 29.74 3.65
N TYR A 633 -0.28 30.58 2.63
CA TYR A 633 -0.37 30.21 1.23
C TYR A 633 0.46 31.16 0.35
N ASP A 634 0.78 30.73 -0.87
CA ASP A 634 1.20 31.63 -1.92
C ASP A 634 0.00 32.24 -2.69
N THR A 635 0.29 33.20 -3.56
CA THR A 635 -0.78 33.84 -4.38
C THR A 635 -1.35 32.93 -5.45
N ALA A 636 -0.68 31.82 -5.79
CA ALA A 636 -1.21 30.77 -6.65
C ALA A 636 -2.10 29.78 -5.90
N GLY A 637 -2.33 29.98 -4.59
CA GLY A 637 -3.21 29.16 -3.76
C GLY A 637 -2.57 27.84 -3.30
N GLN A 638 -1.23 27.74 -3.33
CA GLN A 638 -0.56 26.57 -2.78
C GLN A 638 -0.30 26.78 -1.29
N PRO A 639 -0.64 25.82 -0.43
CA PRO A 639 -0.35 25.91 1.00
C PRO A 639 1.15 25.74 1.26
N VAL A 640 1.65 26.38 2.33
CA VAL A 640 2.94 26.02 2.92
C VAL A 640 2.79 24.68 3.63
N GLY A 641 3.62 23.70 3.28
CA GLY A 641 3.58 22.37 3.91
C GLY A 641 4.14 22.37 5.32
N PRO A 642 3.78 21.37 6.15
CA PRO A 642 4.36 21.15 7.46
C PRO A 642 5.87 20.94 7.40
N PHE A 643 6.59 21.49 8.37
CA PHE A 643 8.04 21.30 8.48
C PHE A 643 8.55 21.41 9.92
N GLU A 644 9.71 20.83 10.16
CA GLU A 644 10.59 21.12 11.29
C GLU A 644 11.96 21.53 10.74
N VAL A 645 12.51 22.65 11.25
CA VAL A 645 13.85 23.16 10.88
C VAL A 645 14.63 23.57 12.12
N ALA A 646 15.94 23.31 12.10
CA ALA A 646 16.84 23.77 13.16
C ALA A 646 17.02 25.30 13.11
N ILE A 647 17.20 25.92 14.28
CA ILE A 647 17.55 27.35 14.41
C ILE A 647 19.08 27.47 14.38
N GLU A 648 19.57 28.28 13.44
CA GLU A 648 20.98 28.66 13.29
C GLU A 648 21.36 29.82 14.22
#